data_1bb55a9e743a0c4e7abb6f715ccb9ae5
#
_entry.id   1bb55a9e743a0c4e7abb6f715ccb9ae5
#
_cell.length_a   1.000
_cell.length_b   1.000
_cell.length_c   1.000
_cell.angle_alpha   90.00
_cell.angle_beta   90.00
_cell.angle_gamma   90.00
#
_symmetry.space_group_name_H-M   'P 1'
#
loop_
_entity.id
_entity.type
_entity.pdbx_description
1 polymer ?
#
loop_
_entity_poly.entity_id
_entity_poly.type
_entity_poly.pdbx_seq_one_letter_code
_entity_poly.pdbx_strand_id
1 'polypeptide(L)'
;MKAAPHGDRFLWIADEEGRRNIWVAEKTGSAWAVHRVTNDDADDGIEIGDISWTPDGQQIVYVRGGDFEFPERPSPNPDLLPQGVEQDIYIVSAHGGDTRKLAAGREPEVSPDGGTVAYIDDDQIWTLDLRDAAAKPAQLFHGRGRPDSLTWSPDGKYLAFASGRGDHGFIGVFSFANQTLSYVDPSTEIDREPVWSPDSRHIAFVRIPPDTSGVSFKPRRSAPPWSIRIADVTTGEGHEIWRAHDGPGSVFHGTESEQQLYWTAGDHIVFPWEGTGWLHLYTVSTSGGTATDLTPGDFEVDYVAFSGDRRTLVYSSNQDDIDRRHLWQVAADGGAPHELTHGDGLEVIPVLAPDGTLAVLRADAHWPLRPAIVESDGQMRDMTPQMMPKDFPADKLVTPKQVIFSAADGMQIHGQLFLPAGDADGKHPAVVFFHGGSRRQMLLGFHYMEYYSNAYAMNEYLTSLGYVVLSVNYRSGIGYGLDFREALNYGAAGASEFNDVEGAGLYLRSRSDVDGAHIGVWGGSYGGYLTALALARASDLFAAGVDLHGVHDWNLELQNWGPYNPNADPNAARIAWESSPLASVKTWKSPVLLIQGDDDRNVQFSNTVRLAAALRAQGTPFEEHVFPDEIHDFLLHRDWITAYTLGSEFFNRYLKGVPASQ
;
A
#
# COMPACT_ATOMS: atom_id res chain seq x y z
N MET A 1 -10.66 -7.15 -1.90
CA MET A 1 -12.02 -7.73 -2.01
C MET A 1 -12.61 -7.39 -3.38
N LYS A 2 -13.35 -8.32 -4.04
CA LYS A 2 -13.97 -8.08 -5.37
C LYS A 2 -15.39 -8.66 -5.43
N ALA A 3 -16.33 -7.96 -6.09
CA ALA A 3 -17.70 -8.48 -6.33
C ALA A 3 -17.74 -9.42 -7.52
N ALA A 4 -18.61 -10.42 -7.47
CA ALA A 4 -18.86 -11.28 -8.62
C ALA A 4 -19.58 -10.48 -9.74
N PRO A 5 -19.34 -10.81 -11.03
CA PRO A 5 -20.02 -10.15 -12.16
C PRO A 5 -21.54 -10.39 -12.16
N HIS A 6 -21.99 -11.42 -11.50
CA HIS A 6 -23.41 -11.81 -11.39
C HIS A 6 -23.73 -12.35 -10.00
N GLY A 7 -24.90 -11.99 -9.50
CA GLY A 7 -25.36 -12.38 -8.15
C GLY A 7 -24.68 -11.59 -7.04
N ASP A 8 -25.17 -11.82 -5.82
CA ASP A 8 -24.71 -11.13 -4.61
C ASP A 8 -23.61 -11.99 -3.97
N ARG A 9 -22.38 -11.87 -4.50
CA ARG A 9 -21.22 -12.60 -4.00
C ARG A 9 -20.00 -11.70 -3.97
N PHE A 10 -19.15 -11.91 -2.96
CA PHE A 10 -17.89 -11.22 -2.78
C PHE A 10 -16.77 -12.22 -2.48
N LEU A 11 -15.57 -11.94 -2.96
CA LEU A 11 -14.37 -12.68 -2.62
C LEU A 11 -13.32 -11.78 -1.98
N TRP A 12 -12.48 -12.36 -1.14
CA TRP A 12 -11.32 -11.71 -0.53
C TRP A 12 -10.25 -12.74 -0.18
N ILE A 13 -9.04 -12.27 0.09
CA ILE A 13 -7.97 -13.07 0.69
C ILE A 13 -8.00 -12.80 2.19
N ALA A 14 -7.85 -13.84 3.00
CA ALA A 14 -7.60 -13.72 4.42
C ALA A 14 -6.32 -14.48 4.79
N ASP A 15 -5.49 -13.84 5.60
CA ASP A 15 -4.37 -14.47 6.27
C ASP A 15 -4.78 -14.82 7.71
N GLU A 16 -4.65 -16.08 8.08
CA GLU A 16 -4.94 -16.60 9.40
C GLU A 16 -3.67 -17.26 9.97
N GLU A 17 -2.85 -16.48 10.68
CA GLU A 17 -1.56 -16.94 11.22
C GLU A 17 -0.63 -17.51 10.13
N GLY A 18 -0.46 -16.79 9.02
CA GLY A 18 0.38 -17.18 7.89
C GLY A 18 -0.30 -18.11 6.87
N ARG A 19 -1.51 -18.58 7.16
CA ARG A 19 -2.30 -19.42 6.24
C ARG A 19 -3.17 -18.55 5.34
N ARG A 20 -2.69 -18.29 4.15
CA ARG A 20 -3.36 -17.41 3.18
C ARG A 20 -4.37 -18.18 2.35
N ASN A 21 -5.63 -17.75 2.38
CA ASN A 21 -6.71 -18.42 1.65
C ASN A 21 -7.69 -17.43 1.01
N ILE A 22 -8.30 -17.87 -0.09
CA ILE A 22 -9.41 -17.17 -0.74
C ILE A 22 -10.72 -17.60 -0.08
N TRP A 23 -11.55 -16.63 0.24
CA TRP A 23 -12.87 -16.79 0.83
C TRP A 23 -13.94 -16.17 -0.07
N VAL A 24 -15.13 -16.76 -0.04
CA VAL A 24 -16.31 -16.25 -0.76
C VAL A 24 -17.47 -16.11 0.21
N ALA A 25 -18.14 -14.98 0.15
CA ALA A 25 -19.46 -14.76 0.74
C ALA A 25 -20.53 -14.78 -0.35
N GLU A 26 -21.60 -15.51 -0.13
CA GLU A 26 -22.77 -15.60 -1.00
C GLU A 26 -24.04 -15.28 -0.22
N LYS A 27 -24.90 -14.43 -0.77
CA LYS A 27 -26.17 -14.05 -0.12
C LYS A 27 -27.17 -15.19 -0.21
N THR A 28 -27.69 -15.62 0.93
CA THR A 28 -28.70 -16.67 1.05
C THR A 28 -29.88 -16.12 1.84
N GLY A 29 -30.92 -15.66 1.16
CA GLY A 29 -32.03 -14.93 1.78
C GLY A 29 -31.56 -13.59 2.37
N SER A 30 -31.69 -13.42 3.68
CA SER A 30 -31.20 -12.24 4.40
C SER A 30 -29.83 -12.43 5.04
N ALA A 31 -29.22 -13.62 4.93
CA ALA A 31 -27.93 -13.96 5.52
C ALA A 31 -26.84 -14.09 4.44
N TRP A 32 -25.57 -14.05 4.88
CA TRP A 32 -24.41 -14.33 4.07
C TRP A 32 -23.82 -15.67 4.47
N ALA A 33 -23.74 -16.59 3.52
CA ALA A 33 -23.04 -17.85 3.69
C ALA A 33 -21.58 -17.63 3.27
N VAL A 34 -20.63 -17.89 4.16
CA VAL A 34 -19.20 -17.68 3.94
C VAL A 34 -18.48 -19.03 3.96
N HIS A 35 -17.65 -19.26 2.98
CA HIS A 35 -16.84 -20.47 2.90
C HIS A 35 -15.45 -20.20 2.31
N ARG A 36 -14.49 -21.04 2.70
CA ARG A 36 -13.13 -21.04 2.19
C ARG A 36 -13.10 -21.75 0.84
N VAL A 37 -12.42 -21.17 -0.14
CA VAL A 37 -12.33 -21.67 -1.52
C VAL A 37 -11.04 -22.45 -1.74
N THR A 38 -9.92 -21.97 -1.22
CA THR A 38 -8.62 -22.66 -1.22
C THR A 38 -8.37 -23.35 0.12
N ASN A 39 -7.38 -24.24 0.20
CA ASN A 39 -7.09 -25.02 1.41
C ASN A 39 -5.59 -25.05 1.72
N ASP A 40 -4.97 -23.86 1.76
CA ASP A 40 -3.58 -23.69 2.18
C ASP A 40 -3.53 -23.63 3.71
N ASP A 41 -2.98 -24.68 4.35
CA ASP A 41 -3.03 -24.87 5.80
C ASP A 41 -1.65 -24.69 6.49
N ALA A 42 -0.65 -24.16 5.77
CA ALA A 42 0.70 -23.91 6.28
C ALA A 42 1.02 -22.42 6.38
N ASP A 43 1.85 -22.04 7.37
CA ASP A 43 2.61 -20.80 7.39
C ASP A 43 3.89 -21.03 6.57
N ASP A 44 3.74 -20.96 5.23
CA ASP A 44 4.80 -21.29 4.27
C ASP A 44 5.41 -20.06 3.57
N GLY A 45 4.89 -18.87 3.89
CA GLY A 45 5.35 -17.61 3.30
C GLY A 45 5.00 -17.45 1.83
N ILE A 46 4.08 -18.25 1.28
CA ILE A 46 3.68 -18.14 -0.12
C ILE A 46 2.45 -17.23 -0.22
N GLU A 47 2.60 -16.09 -0.88
CA GLU A 47 1.53 -15.11 -1.05
C GLU A 47 0.48 -15.57 -2.05
N ILE A 48 -0.74 -15.04 -1.90
CA ILE A 48 -1.84 -15.12 -2.87
C ILE A 48 -2.23 -13.70 -3.27
N GLY A 49 -2.31 -13.45 -4.58
CA GLY A 49 -2.71 -12.15 -5.13
C GLY A 49 -3.45 -12.28 -6.46
N ASP A 50 -3.63 -11.15 -7.14
CA ASP A 50 -4.25 -11.04 -8.47
C ASP A 50 -5.56 -11.83 -8.60
N ILE A 51 -6.38 -11.84 -7.52
CA ILE A 51 -7.63 -12.59 -7.49
C ILE A 51 -8.68 -11.94 -8.40
N SER A 52 -9.32 -12.72 -9.25
CA SER A 52 -10.42 -12.25 -10.09
C SER A 52 -11.46 -13.33 -10.36
N TRP A 53 -12.72 -12.88 -10.56
CA TRP A 53 -13.79 -13.75 -11.00
C TRP A 53 -13.70 -14.03 -12.50
N THR A 54 -14.05 -15.26 -12.93
CA THR A 54 -14.42 -15.45 -14.33
C THR A 54 -15.71 -14.68 -14.67
N PRO A 55 -15.93 -14.25 -15.93
CA PRO A 55 -17.09 -13.44 -16.30
C PRO A 55 -18.45 -14.08 -16.02
N ASP A 56 -18.53 -15.41 -15.94
CA ASP A 56 -19.72 -16.15 -15.53
C ASP A 56 -19.89 -16.26 -14.00
N GLY A 57 -18.87 -15.81 -13.24
CA GLY A 57 -18.83 -15.87 -11.79
C GLY A 57 -18.77 -17.28 -11.21
N GLN A 58 -18.40 -18.29 -12.00
CA GLN A 58 -18.35 -19.68 -11.51
C GLN A 58 -16.98 -20.10 -10.99
N GLN A 59 -15.93 -19.42 -11.44
CA GLN A 59 -14.57 -19.73 -11.06
C GLN A 59 -13.82 -18.46 -10.63
N ILE A 60 -12.70 -18.66 -9.95
CA ILE A 60 -11.78 -17.62 -9.51
C ILE A 60 -10.42 -17.96 -10.10
N VAL A 61 -9.79 -16.99 -10.76
CA VAL A 61 -8.40 -17.04 -11.21
C VAL A 61 -7.57 -16.25 -10.20
N TYR A 62 -6.39 -16.73 -9.85
CA TYR A 62 -5.53 -16.09 -8.89
C TYR A 62 -4.06 -16.48 -9.11
N VAL A 63 -3.15 -15.70 -8.55
CA VAL A 63 -1.72 -15.99 -8.51
C VAL A 63 -1.36 -16.51 -7.11
N ARG A 64 -0.50 -17.52 -7.04
CA ARG A 64 0.12 -17.98 -5.81
C ARG A 64 1.63 -18.04 -5.98
N GLY A 65 2.36 -17.46 -5.05
CA GLY A 65 3.82 -17.31 -5.09
C GLY A 65 4.28 -16.07 -5.86
N GLY A 66 5.58 -15.86 -5.88
CA GLY A 66 6.20 -14.65 -6.38
C GLY A 66 6.37 -13.58 -5.32
N ASP A 67 6.84 -12.44 -5.75
CA ASP A 67 6.93 -11.21 -4.98
C ASP A 67 6.08 -10.17 -5.73
N PHE A 68 4.96 -9.75 -5.13
CA PHE A 68 4.04 -8.82 -5.79
C PHE A 68 4.59 -7.40 -5.89
N GLU A 69 5.57 -7.03 -5.05
CA GLU A 69 6.26 -5.74 -5.14
C GLU A 69 7.40 -5.77 -6.16
N PHE A 70 8.11 -6.91 -6.27
CA PHE A 70 9.24 -7.10 -7.20
C PHE A 70 9.02 -8.34 -8.10
N PRO A 71 8.00 -8.31 -8.96
CA PRO A 71 7.58 -9.50 -9.71
C PRO A 71 8.61 -10.03 -10.73
N GLU A 72 9.67 -9.26 -10.99
CA GLU A 72 10.80 -9.69 -11.82
C GLU A 72 11.90 -10.42 -11.04
N ARG A 73 11.80 -10.46 -9.70
CA ARG A 73 12.75 -11.17 -8.86
C ARG A 73 12.34 -12.63 -8.71
N PRO A 74 13.28 -13.54 -8.39
CA PRO A 74 12.91 -14.90 -8.01
C PRO A 74 11.91 -14.89 -6.85
N SER A 75 10.99 -15.85 -6.83
CA SER A 75 10.05 -15.98 -5.71
C SER A 75 10.77 -16.13 -4.38
N PRO A 76 10.35 -15.42 -3.31
CA PRO A 76 10.87 -15.62 -1.98
C PRO A 76 10.60 -17.06 -1.49
N ASN A 77 11.49 -17.57 -0.63
CA ASN A 77 11.34 -18.92 -0.07
C ASN A 77 11.76 -18.97 1.41
N PRO A 78 11.16 -18.17 2.30
CA PRO A 78 11.61 -18.07 3.68
C PRO A 78 11.39 -19.35 4.49
N ASP A 79 10.46 -20.23 4.09
CA ASP A 79 10.28 -21.56 4.69
C ASP A 79 11.28 -22.60 4.18
N LEU A 80 12.23 -22.21 3.35
CA LEU A 80 13.32 -23.05 2.82
C LEU A 80 12.80 -24.33 2.13
N LEU A 81 11.70 -24.22 1.37
CA LEU A 81 11.12 -25.35 0.65
C LEU A 81 12.14 -25.89 -0.36
N PRO A 82 12.49 -27.20 -0.31
CA PRO A 82 13.55 -27.77 -1.16
C PRO A 82 13.31 -27.67 -2.67
N GLN A 83 12.03 -27.59 -3.08
CA GLN A 83 11.63 -27.42 -4.49
C GLN A 83 11.64 -25.95 -4.94
N GLY A 84 11.83 -25.00 -4.01
CA GLY A 84 11.65 -23.58 -4.24
C GLY A 84 10.18 -23.19 -4.35
N VAL A 85 9.92 -21.94 -4.70
CA VAL A 85 8.59 -21.37 -4.91
C VAL A 85 8.51 -20.82 -6.33
N GLU A 86 7.46 -21.17 -7.06
CA GLU A 86 7.16 -20.64 -8.39
C GLU A 86 6.03 -19.61 -8.28
N GLN A 87 6.01 -18.60 -9.14
CA GLN A 87 4.88 -17.70 -9.31
C GLN A 87 3.95 -18.27 -10.35
N ASP A 88 2.81 -18.78 -9.90
CA ASP A 88 1.91 -19.56 -10.72
C ASP A 88 0.48 -19.01 -10.69
N ILE A 89 -0.17 -19.11 -11.85
CA ILE A 89 -1.57 -18.78 -12.04
C ILE A 89 -2.40 -20.04 -11.82
N TYR A 90 -3.43 -19.95 -10.99
CA TYR A 90 -4.37 -21.01 -10.69
C TYR A 90 -5.80 -20.62 -11.02
N ILE A 91 -6.64 -21.62 -11.20
CA ILE A 91 -8.09 -21.49 -11.29
C ILE A 91 -8.77 -22.47 -10.34
N VAL A 92 -9.83 -22.02 -9.69
CA VAL A 92 -10.61 -22.82 -8.73
C VAL A 92 -12.09 -22.53 -8.89
N SER A 93 -12.97 -23.50 -8.59
CA SER A 93 -14.41 -23.26 -8.50
C SER A 93 -14.73 -22.26 -7.38
N ALA A 94 -15.65 -21.33 -7.61
CA ALA A 94 -16.13 -20.40 -6.59
C ALA A 94 -16.76 -21.10 -5.36
N HIS A 95 -17.13 -22.37 -5.48
CA HIS A 95 -17.65 -23.18 -4.37
C HIS A 95 -16.55 -24.00 -3.67
N GLY A 96 -15.29 -23.79 -4.04
CA GLY A 96 -14.14 -24.56 -3.54
C GLY A 96 -13.93 -25.86 -4.28
N GLY A 97 -12.94 -26.63 -3.83
CA GLY A 97 -12.54 -27.91 -4.41
C GLY A 97 -11.08 -27.91 -4.88
N ASP A 98 -10.74 -28.79 -5.81
CA ASP A 98 -9.38 -28.91 -6.33
C ASP A 98 -8.99 -27.66 -7.14
N THR A 99 -7.81 -27.13 -6.86
CA THR A 99 -7.21 -26.04 -7.63
C THR A 99 -6.48 -26.62 -8.84
N ARG A 100 -6.52 -25.91 -9.97
CA ARG A 100 -5.80 -26.29 -11.18
C ARG A 100 -4.79 -25.20 -11.55
N LYS A 101 -3.51 -25.55 -11.58
CA LYS A 101 -2.46 -24.69 -12.15
C LYS A 101 -2.73 -24.49 -13.65
N LEU A 102 -2.73 -23.25 -14.08
CA LEU A 102 -2.90 -22.84 -15.48
C LEU A 102 -1.54 -22.68 -16.17
N ALA A 103 -0.67 -21.85 -15.59
CA ALA A 103 0.63 -21.49 -16.14
C ALA A 103 1.51 -20.90 -15.05
N ALA A 104 2.80 -20.75 -15.30
CA ALA A 104 3.65 -19.81 -14.60
C ALA A 104 3.32 -18.39 -15.09
N GLY A 105 3.42 -17.38 -14.20
CA GLY A 105 3.19 -15.99 -14.55
C GLY A 105 2.33 -15.22 -13.55
N ARG A 106 1.95 -14.00 -13.92
CA ARG A 106 1.28 -13.00 -13.08
C ARG A 106 0.26 -12.17 -13.87
N GLU A 107 -0.54 -11.36 -13.17
CA GLU A 107 -1.53 -10.44 -13.74
C GLU A 107 -2.50 -11.13 -14.72
N PRO A 108 -3.17 -12.21 -14.32
CA PRO A 108 -4.10 -12.92 -15.20
C PRO A 108 -5.38 -12.13 -15.45
N GLU A 109 -5.70 -11.87 -16.72
CA GLU A 109 -6.92 -11.20 -17.15
C GLU A 109 -7.78 -12.12 -18.02
N VAL A 110 -8.98 -12.44 -17.57
CA VAL A 110 -9.91 -13.33 -18.28
C VAL A 110 -10.71 -12.52 -19.31
N SER A 111 -10.76 -13.02 -20.56
CA SER A 111 -11.54 -12.39 -21.63
C SER A 111 -13.03 -12.30 -21.28
N PRO A 112 -13.78 -11.28 -21.76
CA PRO A 112 -15.19 -11.07 -21.42
C PRO A 112 -16.12 -12.26 -21.75
N ASP A 113 -15.72 -13.13 -22.67
CA ASP A 113 -16.46 -14.36 -23.01
C ASP A 113 -16.04 -15.58 -22.16
N GLY A 114 -15.12 -15.39 -21.21
CA GLY A 114 -14.61 -16.44 -20.31
C GLY A 114 -13.73 -17.48 -20.98
N GLY A 115 -13.37 -17.31 -22.24
CA GLY A 115 -12.70 -18.35 -23.01
C GLY A 115 -11.18 -18.31 -23.00
N THR A 116 -10.59 -17.18 -22.69
CA THR A 116 -9.14 -16.99 -22.75
C THR A 116 -8.68 -16.25 -21.51
N VAL A 117 -7.57 -16.67 -20.92
CA VAL A 117 -6.82 -15.85 -19.97
C VAL A 117 -5.58 -15.29 -20.65
N ALA A 118 -5.37 -13.98 -20.56
CA ALA A 118 -4.13 -13.31 -20.90
C ALA A 118 -3.33 -13.06 -19.60
N TYR A 119 -2.02 -13.16 -19.65
CA TYR A 119 -1.18 -12.99 -18.46
C TYR A 119 0.26 -12.63 -18.86
N ILE A 120 1.07 -12.27 -17.90
CA ILE A 120 2.47 -11.90 -18.10
C ILE A 120 3.38 -13.02 -17.56
N ASP A 121 4.34 -13.43 -18.40
CA ASP A 121 5.43 -14.32 -18.03
C ASP A 121 6.70 -13.88 -18.77
N ASP A 122 7.84 -13.79 -18.06
CA ASP A 122 9.14 -13.34 -18.59
C ASP A 122 9.05 -12.04 -19.42
N ASP A 123 8.36 -11.02 -18.88
CA ASP A 123 8.11 -9.72 -19.53
C ASP A 123 7.41 -9.84 -20.91
N GLN A 124 6.72 -10.93 -21.18
CA GLN A 124 5.92 -11.12 -22.39
C GLN A 124 4.47 -11.43 -22.05
N ILE A 125 3.57 -11.14 -22.98
CA ILE A 125 2.16 -11.46 -22.83
C ILE A 125 1.88 -12.82 -23.44
N TRP A 126 1.26 -13.67 -22.64
CA TRP A 126 0.85 -15.02 -22.98
C TRP A 126 -0.66 -15.17 -22.92
N THR A 127 -1.19 -16.18 -23.61
CA THR A 127 -2.60 -16.54 -23.54
C THR A 127 -2.78 -18.04 -23.36
N LEU A 128 -3.89 -18.42 -22.72
CA LEU A 128 -4.30 -19.81 -22.56
C LEU A 128 -5.81 -19.92 -22.80
N ASP A 129 -6.24 -20.88 -23.61
CA ASP A 129 -7.67 -21.22 -23.80
C ASP A 129 -8.18 -21.98 -22.56
N LEU A 130 -9.13 -21.39 -21.84
CA LEU A 130 -9.73 -21.97 -20.65
C LEU A 130 -10.80 -23.03 -20.94
N ARG A 131 -11.32 -23.09 -22.18
CA ARG A 131 -12.33 -24.07 -22.61
C ARG A 131 -11.74 -25.45 -22.90
N ASP A 132 -10.45 -25.51 -23.21
CA ASP A 132 -9.71 -26.74 -23.44
C ASP A 132 -8.74 -27.02 -22.28
N ALA A 133 -9.07 -28.00 -21.45
CA ALA A 133 -8.21 -28.39 -20.32
C ALA A 133 -6.82 -28.91 -20.74
N ALA A 134 -6.64 -29.28 -22.02
CA ALA A 134 -5.38 -29.73 -22.59
C ALA A 134 -4.63 -28.61 -23.35
N ALA A 135 -5.20 -27.40 -23.42
CA ALA A 135 -4.54 -26.24 -24.03
C ALA A 135 -3.20 -25.96 -23.37
N LYS A 136 -2.28 -25.48 -24.16
CA LYS A 136 -0.96 -25.04 -23.68
C LYS A 136 -0.86 -23.54 -23.81
N PRO A 137 -0.14 -22.90 -22.89
CA PRO A 137 0.21 -21.50 -23.03
C PRO A 137 0.83 -21.18 -24.39
N ALA A 138 0.43 -20.04 -24.97
CA ALA A 138 0.98 -19.53 -26.21
C ALA A 138 1.37 -18.06 -26.03
N GLN A 139 2.61 -17.73 -26.37
CA GLN A 139 3.03 -16.34 -26.38
C GLN A 139 2.24 -15.58 -27.45
N LEU A 140 1.62 -14.46 -27.05
CA LEU A 140 0.72 -13.71 -27.92
C LEU A 140 1.47 -12.99 -29.05
N PHE A 141 2.60 -12.39 -28.70
CA PHE A 141 3.55 -11.74 -29.63
C PHE A 141 4.89 -11.54 -28.92
N HIS A 142 5.92 -11.14 -29.69
CA HIS A 142 7.19 -10.71 -29.11
C HIS A 142 7.18 -9.18 -28.96
N GLY A 143 6.96 -8.70 -27.74
CA GLY A 143 6.96 -7.29 -27.37
C GLY A 143 8.35 -6.80 -26.94
N ARG A 144 8.54 -5.49 -26.93
CA ARG A 144 9.67 -4.81 -26.27
C ARG A 144 9.14 -4.02 -25.08
N GLY A 145 9.90 -3.98 -24.01
CA GLY A 145 9.52 -3.31 -22.77
C GLY A 145 8.83 -4.26 -21.80
N ARG A 146 8.45 -3.74 -20.67
CA ARG A 146 7.77 -4.48 -19.61
C ARG A 146 6.26 -4.20 -19.74
N PRO A 147 5.44 -5.21 -20.04
CA PRO A 147 3.99 -5.04 -20.06
C PRO A 147 3.45 -4.97 -18.63
N ASP A 148 2.42 -4.16 -18.44
CA ASP A 148 1.58 -4.09 -17.25
C ASP A 148 0.17 -3.64 -17.61
N SER A 149 -0.75 -3.62 -16.64
CA SER A 149 -2.11 -3.08 -16.79
C SER A 149 -2.89 -3.71 -17.96
N LEU A 150 -2.85 -5.05 -18.08
CA LEU A 150 -3.59 -5.79 -19.09
C LEU A 150 -5.10 -5.50 -18.96
N THR A 151 -5.78 -5.15 -20.06
CA THR A 151 -7.21 -4.93 -20.05
C THR A 151 -7.88 -5.31 -21.37
N TRP A 152 -8.91 -6.16 -21.31
CA TRP A 152 -9.69 -6.55 -22.48
C TRP A 152 -10.66 -5.45 -22.90
N SER A 153 -10.84 -5.29 -24.21
CA SER A 153 -11.96 -4.50 -24.69
C SER A 153 -13.30 -5.13 -24.27
N PRO A 154 -14.36 -4.37 -23.98
CA PRO A 154 -15.67 -4.90 -23.59
C PRO A 154 -16.24 -5.96 -24.55
N ASP A 155 -15.93 -5.86 -25.86
CA ASP A 155 -16.36 -6.82 -26.88
C ASP A 155 -15.40 -8.02 -27.06
N GLY A 156 -14.30 -8.09 -26.29
CA GLY A 156 -13.32 -9.18 -26.30
C GLY A 156 -12.44 -9.28 -27.54
N LYS A 157 -12.47 -8.29 -28.46
CA LYS A 157 -11.71 -8.35 -29.71
C LYS A 157 -10.29 -7.83 -29.61
N TYR A 158 -10.00 -7.06 -28.56
CA TYR A 158 -8.70 -6.42 -28.33
C TYR A 158 -8.23 -6.63 -26.91
N LEU A 159 -6.92 -6.68 -26.75
CA LEU A 159 -6.23 -6.60 -25.45
C LEU A 159 -5.36 -5.34 -25.47
N ALA A 160 -5.57 -4.43 -24.52
CA ALA A 160 -4.71 -3.29 -24.30
C ALA A 160 -3.78 -3.54 -23.11
N PHE A 161 -2.63 -2.87 -23.09
CA PHE A 161 -1.64 -2.94 -22.03
C PHE A 161 -0.74 -1.69 -22.05
N ALA A 162 -0.17 -1.35 -20.92
CA ALA A 162 0.95 -0.40 -20.88
C ALA A 162 2.27 -1.13 -21.15
N SER A 163 3.18 -0.50 -21.86
CA SER A 163 4.52 -1.04 -22.20
C SER A 163 5.60 -0.07 -21.71
N GLY A 164 6.09 -0.31 -20.49
CA GLY A 164 7.16 0.48 -19.88
C GLY A 164 8.51 0.19 -20.54
N ARG A 165 9.27 1.24 -20.86
CA ARG A 165 10.57 1.14 -21.55
C ARG A 165 11.68 1.95 -20.88
N GLY A 166 11.55 2.16 -19.57
CA GLY A 166 12.45 2.94 -18.75
C GLY A 166 12.05 4.42 -18.71
N ASP A 167 12.59 5.23 -19.59
CA ASP A 167 12.35 6.68 -19.66
C ASP A 167 11.13 7.10 -20.47
N HIS A 168 10.44 6.15 -21.12
CA HIS A 168 9.19 6.35 -21.86
C HIS A 168 8.30 5.11 -21.79
N GLY A 169 7.06 5.21 -22.26
CA GLY A 169 6.12 4.09 -22.29
C GLY A 169 4.98 4.34 -23.26
N PHE A 170 4.32 3.26 -23.71
CA PHE A 170 3.26 3.32 -24.71
C PHE A 170 2.06 2.48 -24.30
N ILE A 171 0.87 2.83 -24.79
CA ILE A 171 -0.28 1.93 -24.78
C ILE A 171 -0.26 1.06 -26.02
N GLY A 172 -0.07 -0.25 -25.83
CA GLY A 172 -0.18 -1.28 -26.86
C GLY A 172 -1.60 -1.82 -26.97
N VAL A 173 -2.02 -2.15 -28.19
CA VAL A 173 -3.32 -2.79 -28.47
C VAL A 173 -3.10 -3.96 -29.41
N PHE A 174 -3.46 -5.15 -28.96
CA PHE A 174 -3.43 -6.36 -29.80
C PHE A 174 -4.82 -6.67 -30.33
N SER A 175 -4.95 -6.85 -31.63
CA SER A 175 -6.18 -7.27 -32.31
C SER A 175 -6.19 -8.77 -32.55
N PHE A 176 -7.11 -9.50 -31.93
CA PHE A 176 -7.25 -10.95 -32.12
C PHE A 176 -7.78 -11.32 -33.50
N ALA A 177 -8.58 -10.46 -34.12
CA ALA A 177 -9.11 -10.69 -35.48
C ALA A 177 -8.02 -10.60 -36.55
N ASN A 178 -7.10 -9.65 -36.41
CA ASN A 178 -6.05 -9.38 -37.39
C ASN A 178 -4.70 -9.99 -37.00
N GLN A 179 -4.56 -10.49 -35.76
CA GLN A 179 -3.29 -10.98 -35.19
C GLN A 179 -2.17 -9.91 -35.29
N THR A 180 -2.50 -8.66 -34.94
CA THR A 180 -1.58 -7.53 -35.05
C THR A 180 -1.50 -6.74 -33.76
N LEU A 181 -0.27 -6.33 -33.41
CA LEU A 181 0.02 -5.36 -32.36
C LEU A 181 0.14 -3.97 -32.99
N SER A 182 -0.49 -2.97 -32.39
CA SER A 182 -0.30 -1.56 -32.68
C SER A 182 -0.08 -0.78 -31.39
N TYR A 183 0.54 0.39 -31.49
CA TYR A 183 0.66 1.34 -30.39
C TYR A 183 -0.17 2.57 -30.70
N VAL A 184 -1.02 3.01 -29.78
CA VAL A 184 -1.87 4.17 -30.00
C VAL A 184 -1.15 5.45 -29.56
N ASP A 185 -1.27 6.51 -30.37
CA ASP A 185 -0.79 7.86 -30.10
C ASP A 185 0.63 7.93 -29.46
N PRO A 186 1.64 7.22 -30.01
CA PRO A 186 2.95 7.08 -29.35
C PRO A 186 3.69 8.42 -29.24
N SER A 187 4.37 8.63 -28.11
CA SER A 187 5.13 9.86 -27.81
C SER A 187 6.48 9.56 -27.15
N THR A 188 7.18 10.59 -26.71
CA THR A 188 8.43 10.46 -25.91
C THR A 188 8.14 10.47 -24.40
N GLU A 189 6.87 10.44 -24.00
CA GLU A 189 6.43 10.49 -22.61
C GLU A 189 6.03 9.09 -22.13
N ILE A 190 5.54 8.99 -20.91
CA ILE A 190 5.13 7.73 -20.30
C ILE A 190 3.60 7.64 -20.35
N ASP A 191 3.08 6.71 -21.12
CA ASP A 191 1.65 6.40 -21.19
C ASP A 191 1.32 5.22 -20.28
N ARG A 192 0.27 5.35 -19.45
CA ARG A 192 -0.20 4.31 -18.50
C ARG A 192 -1.69 4.44 -18.21
N GLU A 193 -2.25 3.54 -17.40
CA GLU A 193 -3.65 3.54 -16.96
C GLU A 193 -4.65 3.47 -18.13
N PRO A 194 -4.55 2.50 -19.05
CA PRO A 194 -5.50 2.41 -20.15
C PRO A 194 -6.89 2.02 -19.67
N VAL A 195 -7.92 2.75 -20.14
CA VAL A 195 -9.34 2.40 -19.91
C VAL A 195 -10.12 2.43 -21.22
N TRP A 196 -10.89 1.37 -21.45
CA TRP A 196 -11.72 1.24 -22.65
C TRP A 196 -12.99 2.09 -22.59
N SER A 197 -13.37 2.65 -23.74
CA SER A 197 -14.73 3.13 -23.95
C SER A 197 -15.72 1.95 -23.95
N PRO A 198 -16.99 2.17 -23.53
CA PRO A 198 -18.01 1.11 -23.52
C PRO A 198 -18.27 0.46 -24.87
N ASP A 199 -18.02 1.19 -25.98
CA ASP A 199 -18.21 0.71 -27.34
C ASP A 199 -16.97 0.01 -27.94
N SER A 200 -15.90 -0.16 -27.15
CA SER A 200 -14.63 -0.81 -27.54
C SER A 200 -13.86 -0.12 -28.68
N ARG A 201 -14.14 1.18 -28.95
CA ARG A 201 -13.54 1.91 -30.07
C ARG A 201 -12.42 2.85 -29.68
N HIS A 202 -12.41 3.27 -28.41
CA HIS A 202 -11.45 4.23 -27.91
C HIS A 202 -10.79 3.73 -26.61
N ILE A 203 -9.60 4.22 -26.35
CA ILE A 203 -8.90 4.06 -25.09
C ILE A 203 -8.56 5.44 -24.54
N ALA A 204 -8.91 5.70 -23.28
CA ALA A 204 -8.37 6.82 -22.54
C ALA A 204 -7.17 6.36 -21.72
N PHE A 205 -6.18 7.22 -21.54
CA PHE A 205 -4.97 6.92 -20.78
C PHE A 205 -4.33 8.18 -20.22
N VAL A 206 -3.49 8.01 -19.20
CA VAL A 206 -2.68 9.07 -18.61
C VAL A 206 -1.35 9.16 -19.36
N ARG A 207 -0.93 10.39 -19.71
CA ARG A 207 0.39 10.70 -20.27
C ARG A 207 1.18 11.57 -19.33
N ILE A 208 2.34 11.08 -18.90
CA ILE A 208 3.19 11.71 -17.88
C ILE A 208 4.55 12.05 -18.50
N PRO A 209 4.98 13.33 -18.45
CA PRO A 209 6.34 13.69 -18.80
C PRO A 209 7.37 12.97 -17.94
N PRO A 210 8.47 12.44 -18.51
CA PRO A 210 9.47 11.68 -17.77
C PRO A 210 10.19 12.55 -16.74
N ASP A 211 10.45 11.98 -15.54
CA ASP A 211 11.35 12.61 -14.56
C ASP A 211 12.82 12.27 -14.89
N THR A 212 13.55 13.27 -15.31
CA THR A 212 14.97 13.12 -15.64
C THR A 212 15.91 13.44 -14.46
N SER A 213 15.34 13.73 -13.26
CA SER A 213 16.13 14.17 -12.11
C SER A 213 16.94 13.06 -11.44
N GLY A 214 16.52 11.80 -11.58
CA GLY A 214 17.23 10.61 -11.08
C GLY A 214 17.39 10.51 -9.56
N VAL A 215 16.73 11.36 -8.76
CA VAL A 215 16.81 11.36 -7.31
C VAL A 215 15.43 11.05 -6.73
N SER A 216 15.31 9.92 -6.05
CA SER A 216 14.13 9.53 -5.26
C SER A 216 14.19 10.18 -3.85
N PHE A 217 13.10 10.05 -3.08
CA PHE A 217 13.01 10.54 -1.70
C PHE A 217 13.37 12.01 -1.52
N LYS A 218 12.83 12.84 -2.41
CA LYS A 218 12.89 14.31 -2.35
C LYS A 218 11.52 14.91 -2.65
N PRO A 219 11.24 16.15 -2.19
CA PRO A 219 9.98 16.82 -2.51
C PRO A 219 9.75 16.97 -4.02
N ARG A 220 8.55 16.62 -4.48
CA ARG A 220 8.09 16.78 -5.88
C ARG A 220 6.78 17.56 -5.90
N ARG A 221 6.86 18.87 -5.67
CA ARG A 221 5.68 19.76 -5.62
C ARG A 221 5.18 20.20 -6.99
N SER A 222 6.03 20.10 -8.00
CA SER A 222 5.70 20.44 -9.38
C SER A 222 6.59 19.69 -10.38
N ALA A 223 6.05 19.44 -11.58
CA ALA A 223 6.72 18.87 -12.73
C ALA A 223 6.11 19.48 -14.01
N PRO A 224 6.63 19.18 -15.22
CA PRO A 224 5.86 19.40 -16.43
C PRO A 224 4.52 18.69 -16.32
N PRO A 225 3.39 19.38 -16.64
CA PRO A 225 2.05 18.87 -16.34
C PRO A 225 1.69 17.62 -17.14
N TRP A 226 1.15 16.62 -16.45
CA TRP A 226 0.57 15.43 -17.05
C TRP A 226 -0.79 15.71 -17.74
N SER A 227 -1.25 14.78 -18.56
CA SER A 227 -2.48 14.94 -19.34
C SER A 227 -3.28 13.64 -19.47
N ILE A 228 -4.56 13.77 -19.84
CA ILE A 228 -5.43 12.67 -20.23
C ILE A 228 -5.63 12.72 -21.74
N ARG A 229 -5.47 11.58 -22.38
CA ARG A 229 -5.59 11.43 -23.83
C ARG A 229 -6.64 10.37 -24.17
N ILE A 230 -7.26 10.51 -25.34
CA ILE A 230 -8.12 9.49 -25.93
C ILE A 230 -7.61 9.17 -27.31
N ALA A 231 -7.53 7.88 -27.65
CA ALA A 231 -7.13 7.40 -28.95
C ALA A 231 -8.16 6.44 -29.55
N ASP A 232 -8.37 6.52 -30.88
CA ASP A 232 -9.14 5.54 -31.66
C ASP A 232 -8.25 4.31 -31.93
N VAL A 233 -8.72 3.13 -31.55
CA VAL A 233 -7.93 1.89 -31.62
C VAL A 233 -7.75 1.37 -33.06
N THR A 234 -8.57 1.83 -34.01
CA THR A 234 -8.49 1.41 -35.41
C THR A 234 -7.48 2.24 -36.19
N THR A 235 -7.44 3.55 -35.95
CA THR A 235 -6.51 4.46 -36.63
C THR A 235 -5.21 4.64 -35.88
N GLY A 236 -5.20 4.42 -34.56
CA GLY A 236 -4.09 4.71 -33.67
C GLY A 236 -3.90 6.20 -33.37
N GLU A 237 -4.77 7.07 -33.95
CA GLU A 237 -4.69 8.52 -33.72
C GLU A 237 -5.31 8.89 -32.37
N GLY A 238 -4.63 9.76 -31.61
CA GLY A 238 -5.09 10.26 -30.33
C GLY A 238 -5.03 11.77 -30.20
N HIS A 239 -5.76 12.29 -29.22
CA HIS A 239 -5.74 13.70 -28.88
C HIS A 239 -5.88 13.90 -27.36
N GLU A 240 -5.39 15.04 -26.89
CA GLU A 240 -5.52 15.46 -25.50
C GLU A 240 -6.93 15.98 -25.23
N ILE A 241 -7.54 15.49 -24.14
CA ILE A 241 -8.85 15.98 -23.68
C ILE A 241 -8.71 16.91 -22.47
N TRP A 242 -7.64 16.73 -21.70
CA TRP A 242 -7.37 17.53 -20.52
C TRP A 242 -5.89 17.49 -20.14
N ARG A 243 -5.41 18.56 -19.51
CA ARG A 243 -4.03 18.69 -18.99
C ARG A 243 -4.06 19.39 -17.63
N ALA A 244 -3.25 18.92 -16.69
CA ALA A 244 -3.00 19.59 -15.43
C ALA A 244 -2.38 20.98 -15.65
N HIS A 245 -2.60 21.91 -14.73
CA HIS A 245 -1.93 23.21 -14.75
C HIS A 245 -0.53 23.12 -14.13
N ASP A 246 0.28 24.15 -14.31
CA ASP A 246 1.57 24.30 -13.63
C ASP A 246 1.38 24.46 -12.10
N GLY A 247 2.31 23.96 -11.32
CA GLY A 247 2.29 24.06 -9.86
C GLY A 247 1.68 22.82 -9.18
N PRO A 248 0.88 23.00 -8.11
CA PRO A 248 0.23 21.89 -7.40
C PRO A 248 -0.57 21.02 -8.35
N GLY A 249 -0.45 19.68 -8.22
CA GLY A 249 -1.14 18.73 -9.09
C GLY A 249 -0.56 18.58 -10.50
N SER A 250 0.55 19.26 -10.86
CA SER A 250 1.27 19.01 -12.12
C SER A 250 2.01 17.67 -12.11
N VAL A 251 2.35 17.13 -10.95
CA VAL A 251 2.80 15.74 -10.79
C VAL A 251 1.58 14.84 -10.73
N PHE A 252 1.56 13.75 -11.51
CA PHE A 252 0.50 12.76 -11.40
C PHE A 252 0.60 12.05 -10.04
N HIS A 253 -0.51 12.06 -9.31
CA HIS A 253 -0.69 11.33 -8.08
C HIS A 253 -2.04 10.60 -8.15
N GLY A 254 -2.01 9.27 -8.01
CA GLY A 254 -3.20 8.42 -8.04
C GLY A 254 -3.80 8.22 -6.65
N THR A 255 -4.99 7.63 -6.64
CA THR A 255 -5.61 7.06 -5.42
C THR A 255 -5.00 5.70 -5.11
N GLU A 256 -5.36 5.11 -3.97
CA GLU A 256 -4.98 3.73 -3.59
C GLU A 256 -5.76 2.65 -4.38
N SER A 257 -6.64 3.04 -5.30
CA SER A 257 -7.38 2.11 -6.16
C SER A 257 -6.49 1.52 -7.26
N GLU A 258 -6.72 0.26 -7.65
CA GLU A 258 -6.06 -0.36 -8.80
C GLU A 258 -6.30 0.43 -10.10
N GLN A 259 -7.50 0.97 -10.30
CA GLN A 259 -7.89 1.75 -11.48
C GLN A 259 -7.90 3.26 -11.17
N GLN A 260 -7.27 4.06 -12.03
CA GLN A 260 -7.17 5.51 -11.86
C GLN A 260 -8.12 6.30 -12.78
N LEU A 261 -8.51 5.75 -13.91
CA LEU A 261 -9.43 6.38 -14.85
C LEU A 261 -10.75 5.61 -14.94
N TYR A 262 -11.88 6.32 -14.97
CA TYR A 262 -13.21 5.70 -15.08
C TYR A 262 -13.98 6.34 -16.23
N TRP A 263 -14.31 5.55 -17.26
CA TRP A 263 -15.14 5.99 -18.37
C TRP A 263 -16.62 5.90 -18.00
N THR A 264 -17.31 7.03 -17.90
CA THR A 264 -18.70 7.10 -17.43
C THR A 264 -19.72 6.80 -18.51
N ALA A 265 -20.97 6.53 -18.12
CA ALA A 265 -22.10 6.37 -19.04
C ALA A 265 -22.48 7.67 -19.77
N GLY A 266 -22.04 8.83 -19.26
CA GLY A 266 -22.28 10.16 -19.83
C GLY A 266 -21.13 10.68 -20.71
N ASP A 267 -20.25 9.80 -21.21
CA ASP A 267 -19.09 10.17 -22.01
C ASP A 267 -18.17 11.20 -21.31
N HIS A 268 -17.88 10.93 -20.04
CA HIS A 268 -16.87 11.63 -19.26
C HIS A 268 -15.79 10.67 -18.78
N ILE A 269 -14.63 11.22 -18.45
CA ILE A 269 -13.56 10.51 -17.73
C ILE A 269 -13.51 11.07 -16.32
N VAL A 270 -13.65 10.20 -15.32
CA VAL A 270 -13.33 10.52 -13.92
C VAL A 270 -11.89 10.13 -13.65
N PHE A 271 -11.17 10.96 -12.89
CA PHE A 271 -9.74 10.80 -12.63
C PHE A 271 -9.33 11.50 -11.32
N PRO A 272 -8.24 11.03 -10.67
CA PRO A 272 -7.68 11.71 -9.51
C PRO A 272 -6.84 12.92 -9.92
N TRP A 273 -6.94 14.01 -9.15
CA TRP A 273 -6.09 15.18 -9.33
C TRP A 273 -5.92 15.97 -8.05
N GLU A 274 -4.69 16.44 -7.83
CA GLU A 274 -4.29 17.17 -6.63
C GLU A 274 -4.16 18.69 -6.89
N GLY A 275 -4.97 19.23 -7.81
CA GLY A 275 -4.87 20.63 -8.26
C GLY A 275 -5.11 21.68 -7.18
N THR A 276 -5.81 21.33 -6.10
CA THR A 276 -6.06 22.18 -4.92
C THR A 276 -5.02 22.01 -3.81
N GLY A 277 -4.11 21.04 -3.95
CA GLY A 277 -3.21 20.60 -2.88
C GLY A 277 -3.78 19.43 -2.06
N TRP A 278 -4.96 18.92 -2.43
CA TRP A 278 -5.62 17.74 -1.88
C TRP A 278 -6.01 16.80 -3.01
N LEU A 279 -5.93 15.50 -2.76
CA LEU A 279 -6.24 14.49 -3.77
C LEU A 279 -7.75 14.28 -3.88
N HIS A 280 -8.33 14.72 -5.00
CA HIS A 280 -9.75 14.68 -5.28
C HIS A 280 -10.07 13.93 -6.56
N LEU A 281 -11.35 13.55 -6.74
CA LEU A 281 -11.88 13.05 -7.99
C LEU A 281 -12.41 14.21 -8.83
N TYR A 282 -12.01 14.23 -10.08
CA TYR A 282 -12.49 15.19 -11.10
C TYR A 282 -13.16 14.46 -12.25
N THR A 283 -14.01 15.16 -12.98
CA THR A 283 -14.64 14.65 -14.21
C THR A 283 -14.44 15.62 -15.36
N VAL A 284 -14.13 15.10 -16.54
CA VAL A 284 -14.00 15.88 -17.79
C VAL A 284 -14.72 15.17 -18.94
N SER A 285 -15.34 15.93 -19.84
CA SER A 285 -15.96 15.36 -21.06
C SER A 285 -14.91 14.68 -21.94
N THR A 286 -15.26 13.57 -22.59
CA THR A 286 -14.41 12.90 -23.59
C THR A 286 -14.12 13.79 -24.81
N SER A 287 -14.93 14.82 -25.03
CA SER A 287 -14.67 15.86 -26.04
C SER A 287 -13.69 16.94 -25.58
N GLY A 288 -13.21 16.86 -24.35
CA GLY A 288 -12.31 17.83 -23.72
C GLY A 288 -13.03 18.99 -23.03
N GLY A 289 -12.25 19.84 -22.37
CA GLY A 289 -12.74 21.02 -21.68
C GLY A 289 -12.23 21.18 -20.26
N THR A 290 -12.95 21.94 -19.45
CA THR A 290 -12.62 22.17 -18.03
C THR A 290 -13.09 20.99 -17.19
N ALA A 291 -12.20 20.47 -16.33
CA ALA A 291 -12.59 19.45 -15.37
C ALA A 291 -13.41 20.04 -14.22
N THR A 292 -14.39 19.28 -13.76
CA THR A 292 -15.23 19.61 -12.60
C THR A 292 -14.76 18.80 -11.41
N ASP A 293 -14.56 19.45 -10.26
CA ASP A 293 -14.26 18.79 -8.99
C ASP A 293 -15.51 18.08 -8.44
N LEU A 294 -15.40 16.78 -8.20
CA LEU A 294 -16.48 15.95 -7.66
C LEU A 294 -16.46 15.85 -6.14
N THR A 295 -15.30 16.08 -5.52
CA THR A 295 -15.08 15.84 -4.09
C THR A 295 -14.35 17.00 -3.43
N PRO A 296 -14.87 18.25 -3.51
CA PRO A 296 -14.16 19.43 -3.01
C PRO A 296 -14.05 19.46 -1.50
N GLY A 297 -12.88 19.89 -0.98
CA GLY A 297 -12.65 20.07 0.47
C GLY A 297 -11.16 19.98 0.84
N ASP A 298 -10.89 20.00 2.15
CA ASP A 298 -9.55 19.83 2.70
C ASP A 298 -9.41 18.38 3.22
N PHE A 299 -9.39 17.42 2.32
CA PHE A 299 -9.29 15.97 2.59
C PHE A 299 -8.75 15.23 1.35
N GLU A 300 -8.40 13.95 1.52
CA GLU A 300 -7.91 13.08 0.44
C GLU A 300 -8.86 11.92 0.18
N VAL A 301 -9.02 11.55 -1.09
CA VAL A 301 -9.73 10.33 -1.54
C VAL A 301 -8.72 9.19 -1.64
N ASP A 302 -9.04 8.03 -1.05
CA ASP A 302 -8.15 6.87 -1.09
C ASP A 302 -8.63 5.80 -2.09
N TYR A 303 -9.75 5.11 -1.81
CA TYR A 303 -10.27 4.01 -2.63
C TYR A 303 -11.56 4.40 -3.32
N VAL A 304 -11.75 3.95 -4.54
CA VAL A 304 -12.91 4.26 -5.37
C VAL A 304 -13.55 2.99 -5.92
N ALA A 305 -14.86 2.85 -5.75
CA ALA A 305 -15.69 1.87 -6.44
C ALA A 305 -16.60 2.57 -7.45
N PHE A 306 -16.75 1.98 -8.63
CA PHE A 306 -17.59 2.51 -9.69
C PHE A 306 -18.80 1.60 -9.91
N SER A 307 -20.01 2.18 -9.97
CA SER A 307 -21.24 1.42 -10.19
C SER A 307 -21.26 0.74 -11.55
N GLY A 308 -21.90 -0.43 -11.63
CA GLY A 308 -22.01 -1.19 -12.87
C GLY A 308 -22.74 -0.44 -14.01
N ASP A 309 -23.62 0.51 -13.68
CA ASP A 309 -24.27 1.41 -14.64
C ASP A 309 -23.41 2.61 -15.04
N ARG A 310 -22.19 2.73 -14.48
CA ARG A 310 -21.19 3.77 -14.74
C ARG A 310 -21.68 5.20 -14.47
N ARG A 311 -22.50 5.39 -13.43
CA ARG A 311 -23.08 6.70 -13.07
C ARG A 311 -22.73 7.19 -11.70
N THR A 312 -22.28 6.28 -10.81
CA THR A 312 -22.07 6.58 -9.40
C THR A 312 -20.71 6.10 -8.95
N LEU A 313 -20.02 6.93 -8.18
CA LEU A 313 -18.78 6.60 -7.49
C LEU A 313 -19.07 6.47 -6.00
N VAL A 314 -18.54 5.42 -5.37
CA VAL A 314 -18.43 5.30 -3.92
C VAL A 314 -16.95 5.36 -3.60
N TYR A 315 -16.56 6.19 -2.65
CA TYR A 315 -15.16 6.35 -2.30
C TYR A 315 -14.95 6.39 -0.80
N SER A 316 -13.79 5.95 -0.35
CA SER A 316 -13.31 6.18 1.02
C SER A 316 -12.44 7.42 1.06
N SER A 317 -12.55 8.17 2.14
CA SER A 317 -11.78 9.39 2.34
C SER A 317 -11.64 9.74 3.83
N ASN A 318 -10.74 10.65 4.15
CA ASN A 318 -10.63 11.25 5.47
C ASN A 318 -11.43 12.56 5.60
N GLN A 319 -12.45 12.73 4.80
CA GLN A 319 -13.39 13.86 4.90
C GLN A 319 -14.06 13.85 6.28
N ASP A 320 -14.13 15.01 6.94
CA ASP A 320 -14.72 15.27 8.25
C ASP A 320 -14.03 14.59 9.46
N ASP A 321 -13.17 13.58 9.25
CA ASP A 321 -12.26 13.02 10.27
C ASP A 321 -10.91 12.65 9.63
N ILE A 322 -9.94 13.53 9.74
CA ILE A 322 -8.67 13.45 9.04
C ILE A 322 -7.83 12.20 9.41
N ASP A 323 -8.05 11.61 10.58
CA ASP A 323 -7.32 10.45 11.08
C ASP A 323 -8.14 9.13 11.01
N ARG A 324 -9.27 9.15 10.25
CA ARG A 324 -10.11 7.99 9.92
C ARG A 324 -10.43 7.93 8.44
N ARG A 325 -11.17 6.90 8.03
CA ARG A 325 -11.70 6.71 6.69
C ARG A 325 -13.16 6.35 6.74
N HIS A 326 -13.99 7.12 6.02
CA HIS A 326 -15.41 6.86 5.88
C HIS A 326 -15.81 6.82 4.41
N LEU A 327 -16.97 6.22 4.11
CA LEU A 327 -17.48 6.09 2.76
C LEU A 327 -18.39 7.27 2.40
N TRP A 328 -18.21 7.71 1.17
CA TRP A 328 -18.98 8.76 0.54
C TRP A 328 -19.42 8.32 -0.84
N GLN A 329 -20.46 8.95 -1.37
CA GLN A 329 -20.99 8.70 -2.69
C GLN A 329 -21.16 10.01 -3.46
N VAL A 330 -20.85 9.98 -4.76
CA VAL A 330 -21.09 11.12 -5.68
C VAL A 330 -21.49 10.62 -7.06
N ALA A 331 -22.31 11.39 -7.77
CA ALA A 331 -22.60 11.12 -9.18
C ALA A 331 -21.38 11.42 -10.06
N ALA A 332 -21.11 10.56 -11.03
CA ALA A 332 -19.93 10.66 -11.88
C ALA A 332 -19.95 11.88 -12.85
N ASP A 333 -21.09 12.49 -13.06
CA ASP A 333 -21.30 13.69 -13.89
C ASP A 333 -21.44 14.98 -13.06
N GLY A 334 -21.32 14.90 -11.74
CA GLY A 334 -21.34 16.05 -10.81
C GLY A 334 -22.49 16.01 -9.82
N GLY A 335 -22.38 16.85 -8.79
CA GLY A 335 -23.32 16.95 -7.68
C GLY A 335 -22.59 17.04 -6.34
N ALA A 336 -23.33 17.21 -5.25
CA ALA A 336 -22.74 17.21 -3.92
C ALA A 336 -22.46 15.77 -3.46
N PRO A 337 -21.30 15.50 -2.85
CA PRO A 337 -21.05 14.24 -2.17
C PRO A 337 -22.05 13.97 -1.06
N HIS A 338 -22.33 12.70 -0.82
CA HIS A 338 -23.22 12.21 0.21
C HIS A 338 -22.50 11.20 1.10
N GLU A 339 -22.51 11.42 2.41
CA GLU A 339 -21.92 10.52 3.39
C GLU A 339 -22.72 9.21 3.49
N LEU A 340 -22.03 8.08 3.48
CA LEU A 340 -22.63 6.75 3.64
C LEU A 340 -22.33 6.13 5.00
N THR A 341 -21.13 6.36 5.55
CA THR A 341 -20.73 5.80 6.86
C THR A 341 -20.05 6.88 7.71
N HIS A 342 -20.14 6.72 9.03
CA HIS A 342 -19.54 7.63 10.01
C HIS A 342 -19.26 6.89 11.33
N GLY A 343 -18.62 7.56 12.27
CA GLY A 343 -18.38 7.04 13.63
C GLY A 343 -16.92 6.77 13.94
N ASP A 344 -16.64 5.80 14.80
CA ASP A 344 -15.29 5.50 15.29
C ASP A 344 -14.56 4.41 14.48
N GLY A 345 -15.18 3.90 13.41
CA GLY A 345 -14.62 2.88 12.53
C GLY A 345 -13.71 3.42 11.44
N LEU A 346 -13.22 2.49 10.63
CA LEU A 346 -12.45 2.72 9.41
C LEU A 346 -13.07 1.90 8.29
N GLU A 347 -13.48 2.52 7.21
CA GLU A 347 -14.08 1.86 6.06
C GLU A 347 -13.24 2.14 4.81
N VAL A 348 -12.70 1.06 4.23
CA VAL A 348 -11.81 1.13 3.06
C VAL A 348 -12.21 0.08 2.02
N ILE A 349 -11.70 0.24 0.80
CA ILE A 349 -11.90 -0.71 -0.30
C ILE A 349 -13.41 -1.00 -0.50
N PRO A 350 -14.23 0.04 -0.81
CA PRO A 350 -15.62 -0.17 -1.17
C PRO A 350 -15.75 -1.03 -2.41
N VAL A 351 -16.73 -1.92 -2.46
CA VAL A 351 -17.01 -2.80 -3.61
C VAL A 351 -18.50 -2.85 -3.86
N LEU A 352 -18.92 -2.52 -5.08
CA LEU A 352 -20.31 -2.54 -5.50
C LEU A 352 -20.64 -3.82 -6.28
N ALA A 353 -21.61 -4.60 -5.81
CA ALA A 353 -22.19 -5.69 -6.57
C ALA A 353 -23.14 -5.16 -7.67
N PRO A 354 -23.45 -5.97 -8.71
CA PRO A 354 -24.31 -5.55 -9.82
C PRO A 354 -25.72 -5.14 -9.42
N ASP A 355 -26.25 -5.62 -8.29
CA ASP A 355 -27.55 -5.24 -7.73
C ASP A 355 -27.51 -3.94 -6.90
N GLY A 356 -26.31 -3.35 -6.73
CA GLY A 356 -26.08 -2.16 -5.91
C GLY A 356 -25.75 -2.46 -4.44
N THR A 357 -25.65 -3.72 -4.03
CA THR A 357 -25.16 -4.07 -2.69
C THR A 357 -23.74 -3.56 -2.50
N LEU A 358 -23.52 -2.75 -1.48
CA LEU A 358 -22.22 -2.19 -1.13
C LEU A 358 -21.56 -3.04 -0.05
N ALA A 359 -20.39 -3.57 -0.36
CA ALA A 359 -19.50 -4.21 0.61
C ALA A 359 -18.27 -3.34 0.85
N VAL A 360 -17.62 -3.55 1.98
CA VAL A 360 -16.45 -2.78 2.42
C VAL A 360 -15.55 -3.66 3.28
N LEU A 361 -14.26 -3.36 3.32
CA LEU A 361 -13.39 -3.82 4.38
C LEU A 361 -13.40 -2.77 5.49
N ARG A 362 -13.73 -3.20 6.72
CA ARG A 362 -13.79 -2.30 7.88
C ARG A 362 -12.89 -2.76 9.02
N ALA A 363 -12.36 -1.81 9.76
CA ALA A 363 -11.63 -2.03 11.01
C ALA A 363 -12.10 -1.02 12.07
N ASP A 364 -11.63 -1.20 13.29
CA ASP A 364 -11.82 -0.23 14.37
C ASP A 364 -10.66 -0.35 15.39
N ALA A 365 -10.75 0.33 16.52
CA ALA A 365 -9.70 0.28 17.53
C ALA A 365 -9.53 -1.11 18.19
N HIS A 366 -10.53 -1.97 18.11
CA HIS A 366 -10.58 -3.25 18.82
C HIS A 366 -10.56 -4.46 17.88
N TRP A 367 -10.82 -4.27 16.59
CA TRP A 367 -10.92 -5.34 15.63
C TRP A 367 -10.19 -5.01 14.32
N PRO A 368 -9.34 -5.93 13.84
CA PRO A 368 -8.67 -5.76 12.56
C PRO A 368 -9.63 -5.81 11.38
N LEU A 369 -9.07 -5.66 10.18
CA LEU A 369 -9.80 -5.57 8.93
C LEU A 369 -10.67 -6.80 8.68
N ARG A 370 -11.95 -6.58 8.33
CA ARG A 370 -12.92 -7.62 8.07
C ARG A 370 -13.99 -7.17 7.06
N PRO A 371 -14.55 -8.09 6.25
CA PRO A 371 -15.56 -7.73 5.26
C PRO A 371 -16.92 -7.47 5.92
N ALA A 372 -17.60 -6.41 5.48
CA ALA A 372 -18.92 -6.03 5.93
C ALA A 372 -19.80 -5.54 4.79
N ILE A 373 -21.13 -5.62 4.97
CA ILE A 373 -22.13 -4.99 4.12
C ILE A 373 -22.53 -3.65 4.74
N VAL A 374 -22.60 -2.63 3.90
CA VAL A 374 -23.16 -1.33 4.26
C VAL A 374 -24.66 -1.36 3.94
N GLU A 375 -25.50 -1.26 4.96
CA GLU A 375 -26.94 -1.20 4.81
C GLU A 375 -27.40 0.21 4.40
N SER A 376 -28.61 0.33 3.89
CA SER A 376 -29.14 1.60 3.37
C SER A 376 -29.29 2.73 4.42
N ASP A 377 -29.21 2.41 5.69
CA ASP A 377 -29.23 3.36 6.80
C ASP A 377 -27.81 3.71 7.32
N GLY A 378 -26.77 3.26 6.61
CA GLY A 378 -25.37 3.46 6.98
C GLY A 378 -24.84 2.49 8.05
N GLN A 379 -25.70 1.61 8.59
CA GLN A 379 -25.25 0.57 9.51
C GLN A 379 -24.42 -0.48 8.77
N MET A 380 -23.44 -1.05 9.45
CA MET A 380 -22.57 -2.08 8.88
C MET A 380 -22.82 -3.42 9.53
N ARG A 381 -22.90 -4.44 8.71
CA ARG A 381 -23.06 -5.82 9.16
C ARG A 381 -21.89 -6.67 8.70
N ASP A 382 -21.10 -7.16 9.66
CA ASP A 382 -19.97 -8.06 9.37
C ASP A 382 -20.46 -9.33 8.67
N MET A 383 -19.76 -9.73 7.60
CA MET A 383 -20.05 -10.96 6.86
C MET A 383 -19.50 -12.19 7.59
N THR A 384 -18.45 -12.03 8.38
CA THR A 384 -17.64 -13.11 8.97
C THR A 384 -17.58 -13.09 10.50
N PRO A 385 -18.66 -12.81 11.25
CA PRO A 385 -18.57 -12.72 12.71
C PRO A 385 -18.15 -14.06 13.36
N GLN A 386 -18.37 -15.19 12.67
CA GLN A 386 -17.98 -16.52 13.14
C GLN A 386 -16.48 -16.82 12.97
N MET A 387 -15.76 -16.05 12.12
CA MET A 387 -14.30 -16.20 11.90
C MET A 387 -13.49 -15.44 12.95
N MET A 388 -14.11 -14.56 13.72
CA MET A 388 -13.42 -13.83 14.77
C MET A 388 -12.94 -14.82 15.85
N PRO A 389 -11.62 -14.90 16.15
CA PRO A 389 -11.12 -15.80 17.17
C PRO A 389 -11.74 -15.48 18.54
N LYS A 390 -12.21 -16.50 19.25
CA LYS A 390 -12.89 -16.30 20.55
C LYS A 390 -11.95 -15.83 21.66
N ASP A 391 -10.68 -16.07 21.51
CA ASP A 391 -9.61 -15.67 22.40
C ASP A 391 -8.93 -14.36 21.98
N PHE A 392 -9.36 -13.74 20.86
CA PHE A 392 -8.88 -12.43 20.48
C PHE A 392 -9.20 -11.40 21.57
N PRO A 393 -8.21 -10.65 22.07
CA PRO A 393 -8.33 -9.86 23.30
C PRO A 393 -9.00 -8.49 23.07
N ALA A 394 -10.03 -8.39 22.23
CA ALA A 394 -10.68 -7.13 21.85
C ALA A 394 -11.11 -6.26 23.05
N ASP A 395 -11.56 -6.89 24.14
CA ASP A 395 -11.96 -6.22 25.38
C ASP A 395 -10.78 -5.72 26.24
N LYS A 396 -9.55 -6.07 25.88
CA LYS A 396 -8.32 -5.66 26.57
C LYS A 396 -7.57 -4.55 25.81
N LEU A 397 -7.87 -4.37 24.53
CA LEU A 397 -7.27 -3.33 23.71
C LEU A 397 -7.77 -1.96 24.16
N VAL A 398 -6.94 -0.94 23.97
CA VAL A 398 -7.31 0.44 24.29
C VAL A 398 -7.75 1.18 23.04
N THR A 399 -8.61 2.17 23.18
CA THR A 399 -8.93 3.09 22.08
C THR A 399 -7.88 4.20 22.06
N PRO A 400 -7.04 4.33 21.03
CA PRO A 400 -6.04 5.37 20.95
C PRO A 400 -6.70 6.74 20.84
N LYS A 401 -6.05 7.75 21.43
CA LYS A 401 -6.50 9.14 21.38
C LYS A 401 -5.74 9.89 20.30
N GLN A 402 -6.45 10.63 19.47
CA GLN A 402 -5.83 11.62 18.61
C GLN A 402 -5.09 12.66 19.47
N VAL A 403 -3.86 12.96 19.14
CA VAL A 403 -3.09 14.06 19.69
C VAL A 403 -2.44 14.85 18.57
N ILE A 404 -2.32 16.15 18.79
CA ILE A 404 -1.59 17.05 17.89
C ILE A 404 -0.51 17.73 18.72
N PHE A 405 0.74 17.63 18.28
CA PHE A 405 1.88 18.23 18.94
C PHE A 405 2.73 19.01 17.95
N SER A 406 3.59 19.88 18.46
CA SER A 406 4.50 20.64 17.60
C SER A 406 5.80 19.89 17.40
N ALA A 407 6.22 19.76 16.14
CA ALA A 407 7.58 19.41 15.79
C ALA A 407 8.58 20.46 16.32
N ALA A 408 9.87 20.15 16.33
CA ALA A 408 10.90 21.06 16.79
C ALA A 408 10.97 22.38 16.00
N ASP A 409 10.55 22.37 14.73
CA ASP A 409 10.44 23.55 13.85
C ASP A 409 9.04 24.20 13.85
N GLY A 410 8.11 23.69 14.66
CA GLY A 410 6.76 24.24 14.85
C GLY A 410 5.66 23.68 13.95
N MET A 411 5.95 22.73 13.03
CA MET A 411 4.91 22.04 12.27
C MET A 411 3.98 21.27 13.20
N GLN A 412 2.67 21.28 12.92
CA GLN A 412 1.70 20.49 13.68
C GLN A 412 1.72 19.05 13.18
N ILE A 413 1.92 18.11 14.09
CA ILE A 413 2.07 16.69 13.80
C ILE A 413 0.96 15.92 14.51
N HIS A 414 0.25 15.10 13.76
CA HIS A 414 -0.78 14.20 14.27
C HIS A 414 -0.16 12.92 14.82
N GLY A 415 -0.75 12.38 15.86
CA GLY A 415 -0.35 11.12 16.44
C GLY A 415 -1.49 10.41 17.14
N GLN A 416 -1.30 9.12 17.38
CA GLN A 416 -2.19 8.25 18.11
C GLN A 416 -1.55 7.91 19.44
N LEU A 417 -2.19 8.30 20.53
CA LEU A 417 -1.69 8.07 21.88
C LEU A 417 -2.43 6.90 22.54
N PHE A 418 -1.70 5.82 22.80
CA PHE A 418 -2.17 4.66 23.52
C PHE A 418 -1.78 4.80 25.00
N LEU A 419 -2.75 4.67 25.89
CA LEU A 419 -2.54 4.82 27.33
C LEU A 419 -2.81 3.49 28.05
N PRO A 420 -1.90 2.98 28.86
CA PRO A 420 -2.11 1.74 29.60
C PRO A 420 -3.31 1.85 30.54
N ALA A 421 -4.08 0.77 30.66
CA ALA A 421 -5.18 0.68 31.60
C ALA A 421 -4.65 0.60 33.04
N GLY A 422 -5.24 1.31 33.99
CA GLY A 422 -4.92 1.24 35.42
C GLY A 422 -4.26 2.51 35.95
N ASP A 423 -3.28 2.41 36.82
CA ASP A 423 -2.76 3.41 37.73
C ASP A 423 -2.63 4.85 37.16
N ALA A 424 -3.58 5.71 37.48
CA ALA A 424 -3.60 7.09 37.04
C ALA A 424 -2.51 7.98 37.69
N ASP A 425 -1.82 7.48 38.73
CA ASP A 425 -0.87 8.24 39.56
C ASP A 425 0.61 7.85 39.33
N GLY A 426 0.88 6.83 38.50
CA GLY A 426 2.24 6.38 38.18
C GLY A 426 2.83 7.03 36.94
N LYS A 427 4.17 7.14 36.88
CA LYS A 427 4.89 7.44 35.64
C LYS A 427 5.22 6.17 34.89
N HIS A 428 4.87 6.13 33.62
CA HIS A 428 5.11 5.00 32.74
C HIS A 428 6.32 5.24 31.83
N PRO A 429 7.13 4.22 31.51
CA PRO A 429 8.04 4.33 30.38
C PRO A 429 7.21 4.50 29.10
N ALA A 430 7.80 5.11 28.08
CA ALA A 430 7.08 5.38 26.84
C ALA A 430 7.84 4.84 25.63
N VAL A 431 7.10 4.63 24.53
CA VAL A 431 7.67 4.21 23.24
C VAL A 431 7.05 5.05 22.14
N VAL A 432 7.88 5.57 21.22
CA VAL A 432 7.43 6.21 19.99
C VAL A 432 7.50 5.21 18.86
N PHE A 433 6.46 5.13 18.05
CA PHE A 433 6.42 4.37 16.80
C PHE A 433 6.43 5.31 15.59
N PHE A 434 7.28 5.01 14.62
CA PHE A 434 7.32 5.64 13.31
C PHE A 434 7.02 4.60 12.23
N HIS A 435 6.03 4.89 11.36
CA HIS A 435 5.70 4.02 10.23
C HIS A 435 6.74 4.07 9.12
N GLY A 436 6.71 3.09 8.22
CA GLY A 436 7.54 3.04 7.02
C GLY A 436 6.95 3.87 5.85
N GLY A 437 7.54 3.73 4.71
CA GLY A 437 7.05 4.32 3.45
C GLY A 437 7.91 5.46 2.92
N SER A 438 7.76 6.68 3.16
CA SER A 438 7.04 7.55 4.12
C SER A 438 5.55 7.81 3.80
N ARG A 439 5.09 7.52 2.59
CA ARG A 439 3.73 7.81 2.07
C ARG A 439 2.67 6.92 2.72
N ARG A 440 2.50 7.05 4.04
CA ARG A 440 1.52 6.31 4.85
C ARG A 440 0.90 7.27 5.87
N GLN A 441 -0.26 6.88 6.40
CA GLN A 441 -0.91 7.52 7.52
C GLN A 441 -1.40 6.45 8.49
N MET A 442 -0.96 6.48 9.74
CA MET A 442 -1.52 5.64 10.80
C MET A 442 -2.88 6.19 11.23
N LEU A 443 -3.85 5.32 11.41
CA LEU A 443 -5.25 5.65 11.65
C LEU A 443 -5.65 5.32 13.10
N LEU A 444 -6.77 5.86 13.58
CA LEU A 444 -7.30 5.63 14.93
C LEU A 444 -7.98 4.26 15.06
N GLY A 445 -7.30 3.21 14.62
CA GLY A 445 -7.72 1.81 14.63
C GLY A 445 -6.71 0.94 13.89
N PHE A 446 -7.02 -0.36 13.78
CA PHE A 446 -6.21 -1.29 12.98
C PHE A 446 -6.12 -0.82 11.53
N HIS A 447 -4.90 -0.75 11.02
CA HIS A 447 -4.65 -0.27 9.67
C HIS A 447 -5.11 -1.28 8.61
N TYR A 448 -5.42 -0.79 7.41
CA TYR A 448 -5.87 -1.63 6.30
C TYR A 448 -4.73 -2.39 5.59
N MET A 449 -3.48 -1.96 5.74
CA MET A 449 -2.30 -2.72 5.31
C MET A 449 -1.87 -3.67 6.41
N GLU A 450 -1.56 -4.92 6.06
CA GLU A 450 -1.21 -5.98 7.01
C GLU A 450 -0.01 -5.59 7.90
N TYR A 451 1.07 -5.09 7.31
CA TYR A 451 2.26 -4.62 8.04
C TYR A 451 1.89 -3.66 9.18
N TYR A 452 1.06 -2.65 8.90
CA TYR A 452 0.68 -1.64 9.89
C TYR A 452 -0.47 -2.07 10.80
N SER A 453 -1.26 -3.05 10.39
CA SER A 453 -2.17 -3.77 11.28
C SER A 453 -1.38 -4.52 12.36
N ASN A 454 -0.30 -5.21 11.96
CA ASN A 454 0.64 -5.88 12.87
C ASN A 454 1.36 -4.87 13.78
N ALA A 455 1.79 -3.73 13.24
CA ALA A 455 2.40 -2.65 14.02
C ALA A 455 1.42 -2.04 15.04
N TYR A 456 0.15 -1.87 14.68
CA TYR A 456 -0.91 -1.46 15.61
C TYR A 456 -1.06 -2.46 16.75
N ALA A 457 -1.11 -3.77 16.44
CA ALA A 457 -1.17 -4.84 17.44
C ALA A 457 0.07 -4.82 18.36
N MET A 458 1.27 -4.54 17.84
CA MET A 458 2.48 -4.38 18.67
C MET A 458 2.37 -3.15 19.57
N ASN A 459 1.83 -2.03 19.12
CA ASN A 459 1.59 -0.84 19.96
C ASN A 459 0.59 -1.13 21.07
N GLU A 460 -0.48 -1.87 20.79
CA GLU A 460 -1.44 -2.37 21.79
C GLU A 460 -0.77 -3.32 22.80
N TYR A 461 0.06 -4.23 22.31
CA TYR A 461 0.79 -5.16 23.17
C TYR A 461 1.75 -4.42 24.12
N LEU A 462 2.54 -3.47 23.62
CA LEU A 462 3.39 -2.62 24.47
C LEU A 462 2.56 -1.84 25.49
N THR A 463 1.39 -1.33 25.08
CA THR A 463 0.46 -0.63 26.00
C THR A 463 -0.04 -1.57 27.09
N SER A 464 -0.38 -2.82 26.77
CA SER A 464 -0.77 -3.85 27.74
C SER A 464 0.33 -4.20 28.73
N LEU A 465 1.59 -4.05 28.32
CA LEU A 465 2.75 -4.17 29.17
C LEU A 465 3.00 -2.93 30.06
N GLY A 466 2.19 -1.88 29.94
CA GLY A 466 2.27 -0.65 30.75
C GLY A 466 3.16 0.44 30.18
N TYR A 467 3.41 0.47 28.89
CA TYR A 467 4.03 1.59 28.19
C TYR A 467 2.97 2.60 27.75
N VAL A 468 3.30 3.90 27.79
CA VAL A 468 2.61 4.89 26.98
C VAL A 468 3.18 4.81 25.57
N VAL A 469 2.33 4.59 24.55
CA VAL A 469 2.80 4.48 23.17
C VAL A 469 2.27 5.65 22.35
N LEU A 470 3.15 6.29 21.55
CA LEU A 470 2.82 7.36 20.62
C LEU A 470 3.16 6.91 19.19
N SER A 471 2.15 6.63 18.39
CA SER A 471 2.29 6.41 16.94
C SER A 471 2.22 7.76 16.23
N VAL A 472 3.18 8.06 15.36
CA VAL A 472 3.38 9.41 14.79
C VAL A 472 3.16 9.42 13.29
N ASN A 473 2.31 10.32 12.82
CA ASN A 473 2.16 10.68 11.42
C ASN A 473 3.10 11.85 11.10
N TYR A 474 4.36 11.53 10.80
CA TYR A 474 5.39 12.53 10.52
C TYR A 474 5.24 13.12 9.10
N ARG A 475 5.80 14.32 8.88
CA ARG A 475 5.83 14.94 7.54
C ARG A 475 6.38 13.99 6.49
N SER A 476 6.03 14.17 5.25
CA SER A 476 6.19 13.26 4.13
C SER A 476 5.21 12.06 4.11
N GLY A 477 4.36 11.89 5.13
CA GLY A 477 3.20 10.99 5.09
C GLY A 477 2.05 11.54 4.23
N ILE A 478 0.96 10.78 4.12
CA ILE A 478 -0.26 11.13 3.38
C ILE A 478 -1.40 11.52 4.34
N GLY A 479 -2.51 11.98 3.81
CA GLY A 479 -3.73 12.31 4.55
C GLY A 479 -3.83 13.77 5.01
N TYR A 480 -2.77 14.56 4.84
CA TYR A 480 -2.68 15.95 5.31
C TYR A 480 -2.35 16.95 4.19
N GLY A 481 -2.55 16.55 2.94
CA GLY A 481 -2.36 17.35 1.73
C GLY A 481 -0.92 17.41 1.22
N LEU A 482 -0.77 18.00 0.02
CA LEU A 482 0.47 18.07 -0.74
C LEU A 482 1.64 18.69 0.04
N ASP A 483 1.39 19.79 0.78
CA ASP A 483 2.45 20.50 1.50
C ASP A 483 3.05 19.67 2.64
N PHE A 484 2.26 18.80 3.24
CA PHE A 484 2.71 17.85 4.25
C PHE A 484 3.43 16.66 3.59
N ARG A 485 2.81 16.05 2.57
CA ARG A 485 3.37 14.91 1.85
C ARG A 485 4.67 15.28 1.14
N GLU A 486 4.73 16.43 0.51
CA GLU A 486 5.92 16.94 -0.16
C GLU A 486 6.65 17.99 0.69
N ALA A 487 6.79 17.71 2.00
CA ALA A 487 7.52 18.59 2.92
C ALA A 487 8.95 18.87 2.44
N LEU A 488 9.41 20.10 2.61
CA LEU A 488 10.73 20.49 2.12
C LEU A 488 11.82 19.76 2.90
N ASN A 489 12.85 19.33 2.20
CA ASN A 489 14.06 18.70 2.74
C ASN A 489 13.81 17.38 3.49
N TYR A 490 12.75 16.63 3.17
CA TYR A 490 12.56 15.31 3.77
C TYR A 490 13.51 14.26 3.17
N GLY A 491 13.69 13.14 3.84
CA GLY A 491 14.46 11.99 3.38
C GLY A 491 15.89 12.32 3.03
N ALA A 492 16.34 11.82 1.89
CA ALA A 492 17.68 12.04 1.36
C ALA A 492 18.02 13.53 1.09
N ALA A 493 17.01 14.40 1.03
CA ALA A 493 17.16 15.82 0.74
C ALA A 493 17.42 16.71 1.99
N GLY A 494 17.52 16.13 3.19
CA GLY A 494 17.83 16.92 4.39
C GLY A 494 17.27 16.40 5.71
N ALA A 495 16.52 15.29 5.72
CA ALA A 495 15.99 14.65 6.92
C ALA A 495 15.15 15.59 7.80
N SER A 496 14.29 16.44 7.19
CA SER A 496 13.51 17.43 7.94
C SER A 496 12.49 16.82 8.91
N GLU A 497 12.07 15.57 8.67
CA GLU A 497 11.23 14.76 9.57
C GLU A 497 11.91 14.45 10.92
N PHE A 498 13.21 14.65 11.05
CA PHE A 498 13.88 14.59 12.35
C PHE A 498 13.32 15.61 13.35
N ASN A 499 12.80 16.76 12.88
CA ASN A 499 12.10 17.71 13.73
C ASN A 499 10.83 17.10 14.36
N ASP A 500 10.15 16.20 13.64
CA ASP A 500 8.95 15.50 14.12
C ASP A 500 9.34 14.44 15.14
N VAL A 501 10.44 13.73 14.88
CA VAL A 501 11.04 12.75 15.80
C VAL A 501 11.40 13.41 17.14
N GLU A 502 12.10 14.55 17.11
CA GLU A 502 12.47 15.30 18.30
C GLU A 502 11.23 15.85 19.01
N GLY A 503 10.26 16.40 18.24
CA GLY A 503 8.98 16.88 18.76
C GLY A 503 8.18 15.81 19.49
N ALA A 504 8.11 14.59 18.95
CA ALA A 504 7.43 13.45 19.57
C ALA A 504 8.06 13.04 20.91
N GLY A 505 9.39 12.95 20.96
CA GLY A 505 10.10 12.66 22.20
C GLY A 505 9.92 13.76 23.26
N LEU A 506 9.99 15.04 22.86
CA LEU A 506 9.76 16.19 23.74
C LEU A 506 8.31 16.22 24.24
N TYR A 507 7.32 15.93 23.38
CA TYR A 507 5.92 15.83 23.77
C TYR A 507 5.74 14.76 24.85
N LEU A 508 6.25 13.54 24.67
CA LEU A 508 6.16 12.49 25.69
C LEU A 508 6.88 12.89 26.98
N ARG A 509 8.10 13.43 26.90
CA ARG A 509 8.87 13.88 28.08
C ARG A 509 8.17 14.98 28.88
N SER A 510 7.33 15.79 28.24
CA SER A 510 6.58 16.86 28.89
C SER A 510 5.35 16.40 29.67
N ARG A 511 4.90 15.15 29.43
CA ARG A 511 3.70 14.59 30.06
C ARG A 511 3.96 14.20 31.51
N SER A 512 2.96 14.42 32.36
CA SER A 512 3.05 14.08 33.80
C SER A 512 3.01 12.58 34.09
N ASP A 513 2.38 11.80 33.17
CA ASP A 513 2.21 10.35 33.25
C ASP A 513 3.35 9.57 32.59
N VAL A 514 4.36 10.25 32.03
CA VAL A 514 5.52 9.62 31.37
C VAL A 514 6.78 9.77 32.22
N ASP A 515 7.55 8.67 32.34
CA ASP A 515 8.93 8.72 32.81
C ASP A 515 9.85 9.17 31.66
N GLY A 516 10.16 10.45 31.63
CA GLY A 516 10.93 11.08 30.55
C GLY A 516 12.38 10.62 30.43
N ALA A 517 12.89 9.80 31.37
CA ALA A 517 14.21 9.16 31.28
C ALA A 517 14.16 7.80 30.55
N HIS A 518 12.97 7.23 30.36
CA HIS A 518 12.75 5.89 29.80
C HIS A 518 11.81 5.96 28.59
N ILE A 519 12.22 6.71 27.56
CA ILE A 519 11.52 6.80 26.26
C ILE A 519 12.28 5.95 25.25
N GLY A 520 11.62 4.93 24.69
CA GLY A 520 12.09 4.12 23.56
C GLY A 520 11.57 4.62 22.23
N VAL A 521 12.10 4.06 21.15
CA VAL A 521 11.65 4.34 19.76
C VAL A 521 11.70 3.07 18.92
N TRP A 522 10.72 2.86 18.05
CA TRP A 522 10.75 1.75 17.11
C TRP A 522 10.07 2.07 15.78
N GLY A 523 10.40 1.31 14.77
CA GLY A 523 9.78 1.37 13.46
C GLY A 523 10.48 0.48 12.47
N GLY A 524 9.84 0.27 11.31
CA GLY A 524 10.39 -0.49 10.22
C GLY A 524 10.58 0.34 8.96
N SER A 525 11.51 -0.06 8.09
CA SER A 525 11.77 0.60 6.82
C SER A 525 12.16 2.09 7.00
N TYR A 526 11.40 3.00 6.44
CA TYR A 526 11.57 4.43 6.72
C TYR A 526 11.40 4.75 8.22
N GLY A 527 10.53 4.05 8.94
CA GLY A 527 10.39 4.15 10.40
C GLY A 527 11.63 3.65 11.14
N GLY A 528 12.31 2.62 10.62
CA GLY A 528 13.61 2.17 11.08
C GLY A 528 14.70 3.23 10.86
N TYR A 529 14.69 3.89 9.70
CA TYR A 529 15.53 5.06 9.43
C TYR A 529 15.33 6.17 10.48
N LEU A 530 14.07 6.53 10.80
CA LEU A 530 13.76 7.54 11.80
C LEU A 530 14.16 7.08 13.22
N THR A 531 13.99 5.80 13.53
CA THR A 531 14.49 5.16 14.76
C THR A 531 16.00 5.30 14.89
N ALA A 532 16.74 4.95 13.84
CA ALA A 532 18.19 5.11 13.81
C ALA A 532 18.63 6.57 13.92
N LEU A 533 17.91 7.52 13.27
CA LEU A 533 18.16 8.96 13.41
C LEU A 533 17.91 9.44 14.84
N ALA A 534 16.81 9.00 15.49
CA ALA A 534 16.49 9.32 16.88
C ALA A 534 17.65 8.92 17.79
N LEU A 535 18.16 7.70 17.65
CA LEU A 535 19.25 7.18 18.48
C LEU A 535 20.60 7.84 18.15
N ALA A 536 20.85 8.15 16.86
CA ALA A 536 22.11 8.77 16.44
C ALA A 536 22.21 10.26 16.85
N ARG A 537 21.10 11.01 16.79
CA ARG A 537 21.10 12.46 16.98
C ARG A 537 20.55 12.92 18.34
N ALA A 538 19.72 12.09 18.99
CA ALA A 538 19.01 12.41 20.23
C ALA A 538 19.06 11.27 21.27
N SER A 539 20.23 10.64 21.47
CA SER A 539 20.43 9.61 22.50
C SER A 539 20.17 10.09 23.94
N ASP A 540 20.11 11.38 24.18
CA ASP A 540 19.73 11.97 25.47
C ASP A 540 18.20 12.07 25.66
N LEU A 541 17.45 11.88 24.60
CA LEU A 541 15.99 11.86 24.58
C LEU A 541 15.45 10.43 24.49
N PHE A 542 16.08 9.58 23.65
CA PHE A 542 15.66 8.21 23.42
C PHE A 542 16.64 7.21 24.05
N ALA A 543 16.18 6.47 25.05
CA ALA A 543 17.00 5.59 25.87
C ALA A 543 17.31 4.22 25.22
N ALA A 544 16.48 3.76 24.30
CA ALA A 544 16.65 2.50 23.57
C ALA A 544 15.84 2.50 22.26
N GLY A 545 16.20 1.67 21.29
CA GLY A 545 15.43 1.53 20.05
C GLY A 545 15.37 0.12 19.48
N VAL A 546 14.31 -0.15 18.71
CA VAL A 546 14.14 -1.36 17.90
C VAL A 546 13.98 -0.92 16.45
N ASP A 547 14.92 -1.27 15.62
CA ASP A 547 15.06 -0.88 14.22
C ASP A 547 14.85 -2.12 13.33
N LEU A 548 13.73 -2.16 12.64
CA LEU A 548 13.43 -3.19 11.66
C LEU A 548 13.82 -2.66 10.28
N HIS A 549 14.77 -3.33 9.64
CA HIS A 549 15.17 -3.09 8.22
C HIS A 549 15.24 -1.61 7.81
N GLY A 550 15.82 -0.77 8.66
CA GLY A 550 15.91 0.68 8.41
C GLY A 550 16.94 1.08 7.36
N VAL A 551 16.71 2.22 6.71
CA VAL A 551 17.71 2.86 5.84
C VAL A 551 18.76 3.57 6.69
N HIS A 552 20.04 3.23 6.52
CA HIS A 552 21.14 3.79 7.32
C HIS A 552 22.13 4.62 6.50
N ASP A 553 22.14 4.47 5.16
CA ASP A 553 22.95 5.21 4.20
C ASP A 553 22.12 5.54 2.95
N TRP A 554 21.64 6.77 2.83
CA TRP A 554 20.86 7.21 1.68
C TRP A 554 21.59 7.11 0.36
N ASN A 555 22.91 7.29 0.31
CA ASN A 555 23.64 7.11 -0.95
C ASN A 555 23.62 5.66 -1.44
N LEU A 556 23.62 4.70 -0.53
CA LEU A 556 23.46 3.29 -0.88
C LEU A 556 22.03 3.02 -1.38
N GLU A 557 21.03 3.55 -0.68
CA GLU A 557 19.63 3.29 -0.97
C GLU A 557 19.18 3.92 -2.29
N LEU A 558 19.57 5.16 -2.57
CA LEU A 558 19.28 5.82 -3.84
C LEU A 558 19.86 5.08 -5.06
N GLN A 559 21.00 4.38 -4.90
CA GLN A 559 21.56 3.54 -5.96
C GLN A 559 20.75 2.27 -6.20
N ASN A 560 20.07 1.75 -5.20
CA ASN A 560 19.17 0.60 -5.32
C ASN A 560 17.89 0.97 -6.09
N TRP A 561 17.33 2.14 -5.82
CA TRP A 561 16.03 2.57 -6.35
C TRP A 561 16.09 3.28 -7.71
N GLY A 562 17.24 3.46 -8.32
CA GLY A 562 17.28 4.11 -9.62
C GLY A 562 18.67 4.43 -10.17
N PRO A 563 18.75 5.20 -11.24
CA PRO A 563 19.99 5.52 -11.92
C PRO A 563 20.86 6.55 -11.18
N TYR A 564 20.69 6.68 -9.86
CA TYR A 564 21.42 7.63 -9.04
C TYR A 564 22.94 7.37 -9.07
N ASN A 565 23.70 8.43 -9.36
CA ASN A 565 25.16 8.40 -9.34
C ASN A 565 25.70 9.53 -8.42
N PRO A 566 26.22 9.19 -7.22
CA PRO A 566 26.74 10.19 -6.28
C PRO A 566 27.89 11.03 -6.84
N ASN A 567 28.62 10.55 -7.85
CA ASN A 567 29.70 11.32 -8.49
C ASN A 567 29.17 12.33 -9.51
N ALA A 568 27.95 12.17 -10.02
CA ALA A 568 27.33 13.12 -10.95
C ALA A 568 26.84 14.38 -10.25
N ASP A 569 26.34 14.24 -8.98
CA ASP A 569 25.95 15.37 -8.12
C ASP A 569 26.56 15.22 -6.71
N PRO A 570 27.80 15.68 -6.51
CA PRO A 570 28.46 15.59 -5.21
C PRO A 570 27.77 16.37 -4.09
N ASN A 571 26.96 17.39 -4.41
CA ASN A 571 26.22 18.16 -3.40
C ASN A 571 25.00 17.37 -2.92
N ALA A 572 24.22 16.77 -3.82
CA ALA A 572 23.13 15.86 -3.45
C ALA A 572 23.67 14.66 -2.65
N ALA A 573 24.79 14.08 -3.07
CA ALA A 573 25.42 12.97 -2.34
C ALA A 573 25.88 13.36 -0.94
N ARG A 574 26.40 14.56 -0.75
CA ARG A 574 26.75 15.08 0.59
C ARG A 574 25.50 15.27 1.46
N ILE A 575 24.42 15.84 0.92
CA ILE A 575 23.16 16.03 1.66
C ILE A 575 22.55 14.67 2.02
N ALA A 576 22.51 13.72 1.10
CA ALA A 576 22.03 12.36 1.34
C ALA A 576 22.82 11.66 2.45
N TRP A 577 24.16 11.80 2.44
CA TRP A 577 25.00 11.30 3.52
C TRP A 577 24.69 11.98 4.85
N GLU A 578 24.64 13.31 4.88
CA GLU A 578 24.32 14.10 6.09
C GLU A 578 22.92 13.79 6.63
N SER A 579 21.99 13.35 5.78
CA SER A 579 20.65 12.89 6.15
C SER A 579 20.63 11.47 6.72
N SER A 580 21.72 10.73 6.59
CA SER A 580 21.82 9.33 7.00
C SER A 580 22.15 9.17 8.48
N PRO A 581 21.61 8.15 9.20
CA PRO A 581 22.00 7.82 10.57
C PRO A 581 23.50 7.55 10.71
N LEU A 582 24.13 6.88 9.75
CA LEU A 582 25.57 6.59 9.76
C LEU A 582 26.45 7.85 9.81
N ALA A 583 26.01 8.96 9.25
CA ALA A 583 26.75 10.22 9.34
C ALA A 583 26.84 10.75 10.79
N SER A 584 25.88 10.41 11.64
CA SER A 584 25.76 10.85 13.03
C SER A 584 26.10 9.73 14.05
N VAL A 585 26.62 8.58 13.60
CA VAL A 585 26.87 7.42 14.48
C VAL A 585 27.77 7.75 15.67
N LYS A 586 28.69 8.74 15.53
CA LYS A 586 29.62 9.14 16.61
C LYS A 586 28.92 9.70 17.86
N THR A 587 27.69 10.20 17.72
CA THR A 587 26.88 10.72 18.84
C THR A 587 25.93 9.69 19.40
N TRP A 588 25.81 8.54 18.76
CA TRP A 588 24.92 7.43 19.16
C TRP A 588 25.44 6.72 20.42
N LYS A 589 24.62 6.66 21.47
CA LYS A 589 24.96 6.05 22.77
C LYS A 589 23.96 5.00 23.24
N SER A 590 22.70 5.14 22.83
CA SER A 590 21.60 4.30 23.29
C SER A 590 21.66 2.90 22.65
N PRO A 591 21.34 1.83 23.38
CA PRO A 591 21.30 0.49 22.84
C PRO A 591 20.22 0.37 21.74
N VAL A 592 20.48 -0.50 20.75
CA VAL A 592 19.55 -0.78 19.66
C VAL A 592 19.47 -2.28 19.37
N LEU A 593 18.27 -2.77 19.05
CA LEU A 593 18.05 -4.07 18.45
C LEU A 593 17.81 -3.87 16.94
N LEU A 594 18.63 -4.49 16.11
CA LEU A 594 18.54 -4.50 14.66
C LEU A 594 17.88 -5.79 14.20
N ILE A 595 16.81 -5.72 13.41
CA ILE A 595 16.09 -6.89 12.87
C ILE A 595 15.93 -6.71 11.36
N GLN A 596 16.31 -7.73 10.55
CA GLN A 596 16.12 -7.68 9.10
C GLN A 596 16.13 -9.08 8.48
N GLY A 597 15.36 -9.27 7.39
CA GLY A 597 15.51 -10.37 6.45
C GLY A 597 16.69 -10.13 5.50
N ASP A 598 17.41 -11.17 5.09
CA ASP A 598 18.60 -10.96 4.26
C ASP A 598 18.31 -10.96 2.75
N ASP A 599 17.10 -11.41 2.32
CA ASP A 599 16.57 -11.19 0.94
C ASP A 599 15.75 -9.89 0.81
N ASP A 600 15.93 -8.94 1.74
CA ASP A 600 15.25 -7.65 1.68
C ASP A 600 15.58 -6.90 0.38
N ARG A 601 14.54 -6.63 -0.43
CA ARG A 601 14.63 -6.04 -1.76
C ARG A 601 14.32 -4.55 -1.78
N ASN A 602 13.67 -4.07 -0.71
CA ASN A 602 13.32 -2.66 -0.51
C ASN A 602 14.48 -1.91 0.11
N VAL A 603 15.00 -2.39 1.23
CA VAL A 603 16.15 -1.83 1.93
C VAL A 603 17.26 -2.86 1.95
N GLN A 604 18.31 -2.64 1.18
CA GLN A 604 19.40 -3.61 1.08
C GLN A 604 19.97 -3.98 2.46
N PHE A 605 20.12 -5.28 2.72
CA PHE A 605 20.71 -5.83 3.95
C PHE A 605 22.07 -5.23 4.31
N SER A 606 22.81 -4.75 3.32
CA SER A 606 24.07 -4.02 3.50
C SER A 606 23.94 -2.71 4.31
N ASN A 607 22.74 -2.13 4.43
CA ASN A 607 22.47 -1.01 5.34
C ASN A 607 22.72 -1.44 6.81
N THR A 608 22.13 -2.55 7.22
CA THR A 608 22.29 -3.11 8.58
C THR A 608 23.72 -3.60 8.83
N VAL A 609 24.36 -4.26 7.84
CA VAL A 609 25.77 -4.67 7.94
C VAL A 609 26.69 -3.48 8.23
N ARG A 610 26.50 -2.36 7.52
CA ARG A 610 27.30 -1.13 7.71
C ARG A 610 27.04 -0.50 9.07
N LEU A 611 25.77 -0.42 9.51
CA LEU A 611 25.44 0.14 10.81
C LEU A 611 26.01 -0.71 11.94
N ALA A 612 25.83 -2.04 11.93
CA ALA A 612 26.37 -2.95 12.91
C ALA A 612 27.90 -2.84 13.02
N ALA A 613 28.60 -2.75 11.88
CA ALA A 613 30.04 -2.53 11.86
C ALA A 613 30.45 -1.20 12.51
N ALA A 614 29.71 -0.11 12.26
CA ALA A 614 29.97 1.21 12.81
C ALA A 614 29.72 1.25 14.33
N LEU A 615 28.60 0.68 14.80
CA LEU A 615 28.25 0.58 16.23
C LEU A 615 29.29 -0.27 16.99
N ARG A 616 29.71 -1.40 16.43
CA ARG A 616 30.76 -2.26 16.99
C ARG A 616 32.11 -1.53 17.11
N ALA A 617 32.48 -0.78 16.09
CA ALA A 617 33.73 0.02 16.08
C ALA A 617 33.71 1.13 17.14
N GLN A 618 32.53 1.69 17.44
CA GLN A 618 32.36 2.73 18.46
C GLN A 618 32.19 2.17 19.87
N GLY A 619 31.80 0.90 20.03
CA GLY A 619 31.49 0.27 21.31
C GLY A 619 30.07 0.61 21.80
N THR A 620 29.18 1.04 20.93
CA THR A 620 27.77 1.24 21.25
C THR A 620 27.09 -0.13 21.39
N PRO A 621 26.31 -0.37 22.47
CA PRO A 621 25.61 -1.63 22.64
C PRO A 621 24.57 -1.85 21.55
N PHE A 622 24.59 -3.00 20.92
CA PHE A 622 23.53 -3.43 20.00
C PHE A 622 23.34 -4.94 20.04
N GLU A 623 22.14 -5.37 19.71
CA GLU A 623 21.76 -6.75 19.45
C GLU A 623 21.32 -6.85 17.98
N GLU A 624 21.47 -8.03 17.38
CA GLU A 624 21.05 -8.25 15.99
C GLU A 624 20.28 -9.57 15.86
N HIS A 625 19.23 -9.56 15.05
CA HIS A 625 18.51 -10.76 14.66
C HIS A 625 18.26 -10.73 13.15
N VAL A 626 18.63 -11.79 12.47
CA VAL A 626 18.51 -11.92 11.01
C VAL A 626 17.59 -13.10 10.71
N PHE A 627 16.64 -12.87 9.83
CA PHE A 627 15.79 -13.91 9.27
C PHE A 627 16.33 -14.28 7.87
N PRO A 628 16.97 -15.46 7.71
CA PRO A 628 17.46 -15.89 6.41
C PRO A 628 16.33 -16.10 5.41
N ASP A 629 16.53 -15.64 4.17
CA ASP A 629 15.60 -15.72 3.03
C ASP A 629 14.26 -14.97 3.22
N GLU A 630 14.06 -14.23 4.32
CA GLU A 630 12.94 -13.32 4.47
C GLU A 630 13.15 -12.02 3.70
N ILE A 631 12.05 -11.53 3.09
CA ILE A 631 12.00 -10.24 2.39
C ILE A 631 11.68 -9.08 3.36
N HIS A 632 11.39 -7.90 2.81
CA HIS A 632 11.13 -6.68 3.59
C HIS A 632 9.91 -6.82 4.51
N ASP A 633 8.76 -7.21 3.96
CA ASP A 633 7.54 -7.51 4.71
C ASP A 633 7.54 -9.02 5.01
N PHE A 634 8.06 -9.41 6.18
CA PHE A 634 8.23 -10.84 6.52
C PHE A 634 7.00 -11.66 6.14
N LEU A 635 7.21 -12.68 5.34
CA LEU A 635 6.14 -13.52 4.81
C LEU A 635 5.64 -14.56 5.81
N LEU A 636 6.49 -14.95 6.77
CA LEU A 636 6.15 -15.94 7.77
C LEU A 636 5.57 -15.29 9.03
N HIS A 637 4.38 -15.71 9.41
CA HIS A 637 3.73 -15.24 10.64
C HIS A 637 4.60 -15.46 11.88
N ARG A 638 5.26 -16.62 11.98
CA ARG A 638 6.15 -16.95 13.09
C ARG A 638 7.32 -15.97 13.23
N ASP A 639 7.79 -15.39 12.13
CA ASP A 639 8.92 -14.44 12.13
C ASP A 639 8.46 -13.06 12.61
N TRP A 640 7.25 -12.63 12.29
CA TRP A 640 6.62 -11.46 12.90
C TRP A 640 6.47 -11.62 14.42
N ILE A 641 5.98 -12.78 14.90
CA ILE A 641 5.87 -13.06 16.34
C ILE A 641 7.24 -13.02 17.01
N THR A 642 8.26 -13.60 16.37
CA THR A 642 9.65 -13.58 16.87
C THR A 642 10.19 -12.16 16.96
N ALA A 643 10.04 -11.36 15.89
CA ALA A 643 10.52 -9.97 15.84
C ALA A 643 9.89 -9.11 16.94
N TYR A 644 8.57 -9.19 17.13
CA TYR A 644 7.86 -8.41 18.15
C TYR A 644 8.14 -8.90 19.57
N THR A 645 8.32 -10.20 19.77
CA THR A 645 8.75 -10.75 21.07
C THR A 645 10.11 -10.19 21.45
N LEU A 646 11.11 -10.30 20.57
CA LEU A 646 12.45 -9.76 20.80
C LEU A 646 12.42 -8.25 21.06
N GLY A 647 11.62 -7.49 20.29
CA GLY A 647 11.45 -6.04 20.48
C GLY A 647 10.89 -5.69 21.85
N SER A 648 9.82 -6.36 22.28
CA SER A 648 9.20 -6.12 23.59
C SER A 648 10.11 -6.50 24.75
N GLU A 649 10.82 -7.63 24.65
CA GLU A 649 11.82 -8.06 25.64
C GLU A 649 13.00 -7.08 25.73
N PHE A 650 13.46 -6.56 24.58
CA PHE A 650 14.49 -5.53 24.51
C PHE A 650 14.06 -4.26 25.27
N PHE A 651 12.86 -3.74 25.02
CA PHE A 651 12.34 -2.61 25.76
C PHE A 651 12.17 -2.89 27.25
N ASN A 652 11.68 -4.07 27.64
CA ASN A 652 11.57 -4.44 29.06
C ASN A 652 12.93 -4.42 29.77
N ARG A 653 14.01 -4.88 29.10
CA ARG A 653 15.37 -4.83 29.66
C ARG A 653 15.89 -3.40 29.84
N TYR A 654 15.76 -2.57 28.81
CA TYR A 654 16.41 -1.26 28.80
C TYR A 654 15.56 -0.12 29.37
N LEU A 655 14.24 -0.22 29.31
CA LEU A 655 13.35 0.83 29.80
C LEU A 655 12.73 0.53 31.18
N LYS A 656 12.66 -0.76 31.58
CA LYS A 656 12.09 -1.17 32.87
C LYS A 656 13.09 -1.86 33.79
N GLY A 657 14.30 -2.18 33.30
CA GLY A 657 15.29 -2.93 34.08
C GLY A 657 14.91 -4.37 34.41
N VAL A 658 13.99 -4.95 33.63
CA VAL A 658 13.60 -6.37 33.80
C VAL A 658 14.65 -7.25 33.14
N PRO A 659 15.27 -8.23 33.85
CA PRO A 659 16.24 -9.12 33.24
C PRO A 659 15.62 -9.93 32.08
N ALA A 660 16.46 -10.36 31.13
CA ALA A 660 16.02 -11.29 30.09
C ALA A 660 15.44 -12.57 30.74
N SER A 661 14.32 -13.05 30.20
CA SER A 661 13.79 -14.38 30.54
C SER A 661 14.83 -15.43 30.17
N GLN A 662 15.24 -16.29 31.14
CA GLN A 662 16.22 -17.37 30.94
C GLN A 662 15.65 -18.50 30.09
#